data_328e93d910d0e500aa13aafbdfa0d70f
#
_entry.id   328e93d910d0e500aa13aafbdfa0d70f
#
_cell.length_a   1.000
_cell.length_b   1.000
_cell.length_c   1.000
_cell.angle_alpha   90.00
_cell.angle_beta   90.00
_cell.angle_gamma   90.00
#
_symmetry.space_group_name_H-M   'P 1'
#
loop_
_entity.id
_entity.type
_entity.pdbx_description
1 polymer ?
#
loop_
_entity_poly.entity_id
_entity_poly.type
_entity_poly.pdbx_seq_one_letter_code
_entity_poly.pdbx_strand_id
1 'polypeptide(L)'
;MNEQNKCPVMHGGIKHTTFGVRSNRDWWPKQLNLKILHQNSALSNPMARDFNYAEAFKTIDLEALRKDLFDLMTDSQEWWPADYGHYGPFFVRMAWHSAGTYRTGDGRGGAGAGTLRFAPLNSWPDNGNLDKARRLLWPIKQKYGEALSWADLMVFTGNCAMESMGFKTFGFSGGREDVFEPEEDIYWGAEDTWLDDKRYTGDRELENPLAAVQMGLIYVNPEGPNGKPDPMASARDIRETFARMAMNDEETVALVAGGHTFGKTHGAGDPGLVGPEPEGASIQEQGLGWRNDFGTGKGVHTTTSGLEGAWTPNPIKWDNGYFDMLFGYEWELTKSPAGAYQWTPTDASAGDLVPDAHDPELRHAPMMATTDIAMRTDPSYLEISRRFHENMDEFADAFARAWFKLTHRDMGPKARYVGAEVPAEDLIWQDPIPAPDYAKIDDADVASLKSTIMATGLSVSELVGAAWASASTYRGSDKRGGANGARLRLTPQRDWEVNQPAQLGKVLDALEGVQSTFNAAQSGGKQVSMADLIVLGGAAAIEEAAKRAGHDVSVPFTAGRGDALQEQTDIESFAVLEPMADGFRNYLKSDFVVSAEELLLDKAHLMTLTAPEMTALVGGMRVLNANTDGAQHGVFTDRPESLTNDFFVNLLDMATEWKPVSEAEDVFEGTDRTSGDVKWTGTRVDLIFGSNSQLRALAEIYAGNGAEGHFISDFVAAWTKVMDLDRFDLA
;
A
#
# COMPACT_ATOMS: atom_id res chain seq x y z
N MET A 1 42.62 38.08 -4.48
CA MET A 1 42.23 36.69 -4.29
C MET A 1 42.89 35.88 -5.40
N ASN A 2 43.79 34.96 -5.00
CA ASN A 2 44.62 34.21 -5.94
C ASN A 2 43.74 33.25 -6.77
N GLU A 3 43.86 33.35 -8.10
CA GLU A 3 43.17 32.49 -9.05
C GLU A 3 43.53 30.99 -9.02
N GLN A 4 44.45 30.60 -8.13
CA GLN A 4 44.97 29.23 -8.05
C GLN A 4 44.11 28.21 -7.27
N ASN A 5 42.99 28.63 -6.68
CA ASN A 5 42.12 27.74 -5.88
C ASN A 5 40.71 27.49 -6.43
N LYS A 6 40.51 27.69 -7.74
CA LYS A 6 39.25 27.39 -8.37
C LYS A 6 39.26 25.95 -8.92
N CYS A 7 38.25 25.14 -8.53
CA CYS A 7 38.07 23.79 -9.04
C CYS A 7 38.16 23.75 -10.58
N PRO A 8 38.98 22.88 -11.20
CA PRO A 8 39.15 22.82 -12.67
C PRO A 8 37.84 22.59 -13.44
N VAL A 9 36.83 22.00 -12.77
CA VAL A 9 35.50 21.76 -13.36
C VAL A 9 34.69 23.06 -13.50
N MET A 10 35.05 24.14 -12.79
CA MET A 10 34.34 25.42 -12.79
C MET A 10 34.93 26.47 -13.76
N HIS A 11 35.96 26.11 -14.53
CA HIS A 11 36.67 27.04 -15.43
C HIS A 11 36.31 26.94 -16.92
N GLY A 12 35.39 26.06 -17.29
CA GLY A 12 34.78 26.13 -18.60
C GLY A 12 33.85 27.34 -18.66
N GLY A 13 34.04 28.26 -19.61
CA GLY A 13 33.06 29.32 -19.89
C GLY A 13 31.68 28.66 -19.91
N ILE A 14 30.68 29.31 -19.32
CA ILE A 14 29.29 28.84 -19.33
C ILE A 14 28.86 28.65 -20.78
N LYS A 15 29.11 27.47 -21.33
CA LYS A 15 28.40 27.03 -22.52
C LYS A 15 27.02 26.64 -21.99
N HIS A 16 26.04 27.47 -22.28
CA HIS A 16 24.65 27.11 -22.10
C HIS A 16 24.38 25.85 -22.92
N THR A 17 24.61 24.68 -22.32
CA THR A 17 23.98 23.48 -22.81
C THR A 17 22.54 23.61 -22.40
N THR A 18 21.64 23.73 -23.34
CA THR A 18 20.19 23.64 -23.15
C THR A 18 19.76 22.21 -22.77
N PHE A 19 20.56 21.49 -21.98
CA PHE A 19 20.21 20.16 -21.49
C PHE A 19 19.50 20.28 -20.14
N GLY A 20 18.20 20.64 -20.20
CA GLY A 20 17.26 20.01 -19.32
C GLY A 20 17.08 18.59 -19.86
N VAL A 21 17.29 17.57 -19.04
CA VAL A 21 16.92 16.19 -19.40
C VAL A 21 15.42 16.18 -19.63
N ARG A 22 14.99 16.05 -20.89
CA ARG A 22 13.58 15.92 -21.22
C ARG A 22 13.24 14.43 -21.27
N SER A 23 12.23 14.04 -20.54
CA SER A 23 11.63 12.71 -20.62
C SER A 23 10.61 12.66 -21.75
N ASN A 24 10.21 11.46 -22.16
CA ASN A 24 9.11 11.30 -23.11
C ASN A 24 7.81 11.95 -22.60
N ARG A 25 7.59 11.98 -21.28
CA ARG A 25 6.46 12.62 -20.62
C ARG A 25 6.37 14.12 -20.87
N ASP A 26 7.52 14.80 -21.07
CA ASP A 26 7.53 16.23 -21.40
C ASP A 26 7.02 16.51 -22.82
N TRP A 27 7.15 15.53 -23.73
CA TRP A 27 6.68 15.61 -25.10
C TRP A 27 5.25 15.08 -25.26
N TRP A 28 4.95 13.98 -24.59
CA TRP A 28 3.67 13.27 -24.63
C TRP A 28 3.18 12.97 -23.21
N PRO A 29 2.58 13.95 -22.52
CA PRO A 29 2.20 13.81 -21.11
C PRO A 29 1.12 12.75 -20.85
N LYS A 30 0.36 12.36 -21.89
CA LYS A 30 -0.67 11.30 -21.82
C LYS A 30 -0.16 9.93 -22.25
N GLN A 31 1.13 9.77 -22.52
CA GLN A 31 1.68 8.46 -22.85
C GLN A 31 1.72 7.58 -21.61
N LEU A 32 1.30 6.30 -21.77
CA LEU A 32 1.33 5.30 -20.71
C LEU A 32 2.73 5.15 -20.11
N ASN A 33 2.85 5.27 -18.80
CA ASN A 33 4.12 5.21 -18.10
C ASN A 33 4.47 3.78 -17.64
N LEU A 34 5.08 2.99 -18.52
CA LEU A 34 5.48 1.62 -18.23
C LEU A 34 6.64 1.49 -17.22
N LYS A 35 7.28 2.60 -16.81
CA LYS A 35 8.38 2.55 -15.85
C LYS A 35 7.95 2.05 -14.49
N ILE A 36 6.68 2.28 -14.12
CA ILE A 36 6.11 1.77 -12.86
C ILE A 36 6.30 0.26 -12.71
N LEU A 37 6.26 -0.51 -13.80
CA LEU A 37 6.47 -1.97 -13.77
C LEU A 37 7.93 -2.38 -13.52
N HIS A 38 8.85 -1.44 -13.46
CA HIS A 38 10.28 -1.66 -13.25
C HIS A 38 10.80 -0.97 -11.99
N GLN A 39 9.92 -0.41 -11.16
CA GLN A 39 10.28 0.15 -9.86
C GLN A 39 10.85 -0.95 -8.95
N ASN A 40 11.80 -0.55 -8.09
CA ASN A 40 12.46 -1.44 -7.15
C ASN A 40 13.10 -2.67 -7.84
N SER A 41 13.58 -2.48 -9.07
CA SER A 41 14.25 -3.57 -9.80
C SER A 41 15.58 -3.94 -9.14
N ALA A 42 16.08 -5.15 -9.44
CA ALA A 42 17.39 -5.60 -8.97
C ALA A 42 18.56 -4.69 -9.42
N LEU A 43 18.34 -3.79 -10.38
CA LEU A 43 19.34 -2.82 -10.83
C LEU A 43 19.46 -1.59 -9.92
N SER A 44 18.38 -1.22 -9.24
CA SER A 44 18.36 -0.11 -8.27
C SER A 44 18.60 -0.57 -6.83
N ASN A 45 18.51 -1.87 -6.57
CA ASN A 45 18.76 -2.44 -5.24
C ASN A 45 20.27 -2.63 -5.01
N PRO A 46 20.89 -1.94 -4.01
CA PRO A 46 22.31 -2.07 -3.70
C PRO A 46 22.69 -3.36 -2.97
N MET A 47 21.69 -4.13 -2.50
CA MET A 47 21.93 -5.35 -1.73
C MET A 47 22.41 -6.48 -2.64
N ALA A 48 23.13 -7.46 -2.09
CA ALA A 48 23.51 -8.65 -2.82
C ALA A 48 22.27 -9.41 -3.32
N ARG A 49 22.37 -10.08 -4.48
CA ARG A 49 21.22 -10.77 -5.09
C ARG A 49 20.66 -11.91 -4.24
N ASP A 50 21.48 -12.49 -3.39
CA ASP A 50 21.15 -13.57 -2.45
C ASP A 50 20.89 -13.06 -1.03
N PHE A 51 20.82 -11.74 -0.84
CA PHE A 51 20.50 -11.15 0.45
C PHE A 51 19.04 -11.45 0.82
N ASN A 52 18.84 -12.02 2.00
CA ASN A 52 17.51 -12.28 2.56
C ASN A 52 17.39 -11.47 3.86
N TYR A 53 16.57 -10.42 3.79
CA TYR A 53 16.39 -9.50 4.92
C TYR A 53 15.77 -10.19 6.13
N ALA A 54 14.79 -11.09 5.94
CA ALA A 54 14.16 -11.80 7.05
C ALA A 54 15.18 -12.65 7.84
N GLU A 55 16.12 -13.31 7.14
CA GLU A 55 17.21 -14.06 7.79
C GLU A 55 18.23 -13.11 8.45
N ALA A 56 18.56 -11.99 7.82
CA ALA A 56 19.44 -10.99 8.41
C ALA A 56 18.83 -10.41 9.70
N PHE A 57 17.54 -10.06 9.69
CA PHE A 57 16.85 -9.54 10.86
C PHE A 57 16.85 -10.50 12.05
N LYS A 58 16.74 -11.81 11.82
CA LYS A 58 16.81 -12.85 12.89
C LYS A 58 18.13 -12.82 13.68
N THR A 59 19.19 -12.22 13.13
CA THR A 59 20.47 -12.10 13.81
C THR A 59 20.53 -10.96 14.83
N ILE A 60 19.50 -10.09 14.87
CA ILE A 60 19.45 -8.93 15.75
C ILE A 60 19.05 -9.37 17.16
N ASP A 61 19.83 -8.94 18.15
CA ASP A 61 19.43 -8.94 19.55
C ASP A 61 18.48 -7.76 19.81
N LEU A 62 17.17 -8.02 19.84
CA LEU A 62 16.14 -6.99 20.03
C LEU A 62 16.25 -6.30 21.40
N GLU A 63 16.69 -7.00 22.45
CA GLU A 63 16.88 -6.40 23.78
C GLU A 63 18.08 -5.41 23.78
N ALA A 64 19.16 -5.75 23.08
CA ALA A 64 20.26 -4.83 22.88
C ALA A 64 19.86 -3.61 22.07
N LEU A 65 19.07 -3.80 21.00
CA LEU A 65 18.53 -2.71 20.19
C LEU A 65 17.58 -1.82 21.02
N ARG A 66 16.70 -2.41 21.80
CA ARG A 66 15.79 -1.70 22.73
C ARG A 66 16.57 -0.84 23.71
N LYS A 67 17.63 -1.40 24.28
CA LYS A 67 18.49 -0.65 25.20
C LYS A 67 19.14 0.55 24.51
N ASP A 68 19.70 0.39 23.31
CA ASP A 68 20.29 1.49 22.55
C ASP A 68 19.26 2.61 22.28
N LEU A 69 18.02 2.22 21.94
CA LEU A 69 16.93 3.16 21.72
C LEU A 69 16.49 3.86 23.02
N PHE A 70 16.41 3.15 24.14
CA PHE A 70 16.09 3.75 25.44
C PHE A 70 17.16 4.75 25.88
N ASP A 71 18.43 4.42 25.68
CA ASP A 71 19.53 5.33 25.97
C ASP A 71 19.41 6.61 25.11
N LEU A 72 19.03 6.48 23.83
CA LEU A 72 18.81 7.63 22.93
C LEU A 72 17.64 8.52 23.37
N MET A 73 16.56 7.95 23.95
CA MET A 73 15.37 8.72 24.30
C MET A 73 15.66 9.94 25.17
N THR A 74 16.66 9.85 26.05
CA THR A 74 17.03 10.91 27.01
C THR A 74 18.39 11.57 26.72
N ASP A 75 19.06 11.17 25.64
CA ASP A 75 20.33 11.78 25.20
C ASP A 75 20.07 13.02 24.31
N SER A 76 19.56 14.09 24.91
CA SER A 76 19.18 15.31 24.23
C SER A 76 20.35 16.00 23.54
N GLN A 77 20.27 16.18 22.22
CA GLN A 77 21.31 16.77 21.38
C GLN A 77 21.16 18.29 21.27
N GLU A 78 22.27 19.04 21.43
CA GLU A 78 22.24 20.50 21.33
C GLU A 78 21.74 20.99 19.96
N TRP A 79 22.04 20.25 18.87
CA TRP A 79 21.63 20.64 17.54
C TRP A 79 20.11 20.44 17.28
N TRP A 80 19.44 19.56 18.06
CA TRP A 80 18.00 19.34 18.08
C TRP A 80 17.55 18.89 19.47
N PRO A 81 17.28 19.84 20.41
CA PRO A 81 16.94 19.50 21.79
C PRO A 81 15.63 18.74 21.93
N ALA A 82 15.62 17.76 22.84
CA ALA A 82 14.42 16.99 23.14
C ALA A 82 13.43 17.83 23.98
N ASP A 83 12.15 17.84 23.58
CA ASP A 83 11.07 18.40 24.38
C ASP A 83 10.94 17.60 25.68
N TYR A 84 10.78 18.29 26.79
CA TYR A 84 10.70 17.67 28.14
C TYR A 84 11.91 16.77 28.47
N GLY A 85 13.02 16.92 27.74
CA GLY A 85 14.22 16.10 27.90
C GLY A 85 14.06 14.67 27.37
N HIS A 86 13.04 14.37 26.53
CA HIS A 86 12.74 13.03 26.06
C HIS A 86 12.26 13.01 24.59
N TYR A 87 12.99 12.28 23.71
CA TYR A 87 12.63 12.18 22.30
C TYR A 87 11.43 11.26 22.00
N GLY A 88 10.92 10.53 22.99
CA GLY A 88 9.85 9.55 22.81
C GLY A 88 8.67 10.07 21.98
N PRO A 89 8.05 11.22 22.32
CA PRO A 89 6.92 11.75 21.53
C PRO A 89 7.28 12.03 20.07
N PHE A 90 8.50 12.52 19.82
CA PHE A 90 9.01 12.78 18.48
C PHE A 90 9.15 11.50 17.66
N PHE A 91 9.61 10.41 18.27
CA PHE A 91 9.73 9.11 17.62
C PHE A 91 8.37 8.39 17.47
N VAL A 92 7.43 8.57 18.39
CA VAL A 92 6.04 8.10 18.21
C VAL A 92 5.44 8.76 16.95
N ARG A 93 5.60 10.09 16.81
CA ARG A 93 5.14 10.80 15.61
C ARG A 93 5.82 10.28 14.34
N MET A 94 7.14 10.05 14.37
CA MET A 94 7.85 9.48 13.21
C MET A 94 7.31 8.11 12.80
N ALA A 95 7.11 7.21 13.75
CA ALA A 95 6.58 5.86 13.48
C ALA A 95 5.14 5.92 12.95
N TRP A 96 4.30 6.77 13.54
CA TRP A 96 2.95 7.04 13.04
C TRP A 96 2.97 7.53 11.59
N HIS A 97 3.79 8.54 11.29
CA HIS A 97 3.87 9.14 9.97
C HIS A 97 4.53 8.23 8.93
N SER A 98 5.38 7.29 9.34
CA SER A 98 5.87 6.24 8.44
C SER A 98 4.80 5.24 8.05
N ALA A 99 3.78 5.02 8.90
CA ALA A 99 2.72 4.04 8.71
C ALA A 99 1.39 4.64 8.22
N GLY A 100 1.11 5.91 8.55
CA GLY A 100 -0.17 6.57 8.32
C GLY A 100 -0.48 6.91 6.87
N THR A 101 0.44 6.66 5.95
CA THR A 101 0.23 6.82 4.50
C THR A 101 -0.49 5.64 3.85
N TYR A 102 -0.72 4.54 4.59
CA TYR A 102 -1.43 3.38 4.06
C TYR A 102 -2.85 3.74 3.63
N ARG A 103 -3.27 3.19 2.49
CA ARG A 103 -4.61 3.37 1.94
C ARG A 103 -5.22 2.05 1.47
N THR A 104 -6.46 1.80 1.86
CA THR A 104 -7.15 0.53 1.60
C THR A 104 -7.44 0.30 0.14
N GLY A 105 -7.65 1.38 -0.65
CA GLY A 105 -8.10 1.28 -2.04
C GLY A 105 -7.15 0.51 -2.95
N ASP A 106 -5.85 0.66 -2.74
CA ASP A 106 -4.80 -0.03 -3.51
C ASP A 106 -3.69 -0.66 -2.64
N GLY A 107 -3.81 -0.56 -1.31
CA GLY A 107 -2.84 -1.11 -0.36
C GLY A 107 -1.47 -0.42 -0.34
N ARG A 108 -1.32 0.70 -1.06
CA ARG A 108 -0.07 1.47 -1.11
C ARG A 108 0.11 2.33 0.14
N GLY A 109 1.30 2.87 0.31
CA GLY A 109 1.71 3.57 1.52
C GLY A 109 2.06 2.59 2.64
N GLY A 110 2.09 3.11 3.88
CA GLY A 110 2.42 2.32 5.05
C GLY A 110 3.89 2.26 5.38
N ALA A 111 4.22 1.48 6.42
CA ALA A 111 5.56 1.40 6.98
C ALA A 111 6.46 0.37 6.28
N GLY A 112 5.90 -0.46 5.39
CA GLY A 112 6.49 -1.72 4.94
C GLY A 112 7.79 -1.61 4.14
N ALA A 113 8.14 -0.43 3.62
CA ALA A 113 9.28 -0.24 2.73
C ALA A 113 10.18 0.97 3.09
N GLY A 114 9.89 1.65 4.20
CA GLY A 114 10.69 2.79 4.66
C GLY A 114 10.61 4.03 3.76
N THR A 115 9.50 4.24 3.07
CA THR A 115 9.31 5.29 2.07
C THR A 115 9.30 6.71 2.61
N LEU A 116 9.13 6.90 3.93
CA LEU A 116 9.29 8.21 4.59
C LEU A 116 10.67 8.85 4.33
N ARG A 117 11.65 8.09 3.83
CA ARG A 117 12.97 8.59 3.46
C ARG A 117 13.01 9.35 2.13
N PHE A 118 11.98 9.19 1.30
CA PHE A 118 11.96 9.63 -0.09
C PHE A 118 10.85 10.65 -0.38
N ALA A 119 11.05 11.41 -1.45
CA ALA A 119 9.98 12.21 -2.04
C ALA A 119 8.79 11.31 -2.44
N PRO A 120 7.54 11.81 -2.37
CA PRO A 120 7.18 13.13 -1.86
C PRO A 120 7.06 13.18 -0.32
N LEU A 121 7.02 12.01 0.35
CA LEU A 121 6.67 11.87 1.77
C LEU A 121 7.62 12.61 2.71
N ASN A 122 8.94 12.54 2.44
CA ASN A 122 9.94 13.22 3.26
C ASN A 122 9.77 14.76 3.25
N SER A 123 9.01 15.30 2.30
CA SER A 123 8.83 16.73 2.08
C SER A 123 7.38 17.21 2.27
N TRP A 124 6.48 16.32 2.67
CA TRP A 124 5.13 16.75 3.04
C TRP A 124 5.17 17.70 4.25
N PRO A 125 4.37 18.79 4.26
CA PRO A 125 4.32 19.73 5.40
C PRO A 125 4.01 19.05 6.73
N ASP A 126 3.13 18.03 6.72
CA ASP A 126 2.77 17.24 7.89
C ASP A 126 3.94 16.39 8.44
N ASN A 127 4.97 16.16 7.63
CA ASN A 127 6.22 15.48 8.02
C ASN A 127 7.31 16.46 8.49
N GLY A 128 6.95 17.71 8.76
CA GLY A 128 7.87 18.75 9.18
C GLY A 128 8.77 18.29 10.33
N ASN A 129 10.08 18.46 10.15
CA ASN A 129 11.15 18.09 11.10
C ASN A 129 11.37 16.58 11.33
N LEU A 130 10.67 15.65 10.70
CA LEU A 130 10.92 14.21 10.84
C LEU A 130 12.25 13.76 10.20
N ASP A 131 12.85 14.55 9.34
CA ASP A 131 14.21 14.41 8.86
C ASP A 131 15.23 14.42 10.03
N LYS A 132 14.98 15.25 11.08
CA LYS A 132 15.79 15.28 12.30
C LYS A 132 15.61 14.01 13.12
N ALA A 133 14.38 13.48 13.23
CA ALA A 133 14.13 12.21 13.92
C ALA A 133 14.97 11.07 13.31
N ARG A 134 14.96 10.95 11.97
CA ARG A 134 15.81 9.96 11.28
C ARG A 134 17.30 10.21 11.48
N ARG A 135 17.74 11.48 11.52
CA ARG A 135 19.14 11.82 11.76
C ARG A 135 19.59 11.43 13.16
N LEU A 136 18.74 11.56 14.18
CA LEU A 136 19.00 11.10 15.54
C LEU A 136 19.18 9.58 15.61
N LEU A 137 18.48 8.81 14.77
CA LEU A 137 18.59 7.35 14.70
C LEU A 137 19.79 6.84 13.91
N TRP A 138 20.50 7.71 13.18
CA TRP A 138 21.61 7.29 12.34
C TRP A 138 22.70 6.48 13.05
N PRO A 139 23.16 6.82 14.25
CA PRO A 139 24.17 6.04 14.98
C PRO A 139 23.71 4.59 15.25
N ILE A 140 22.43 4.38 15.53
CA ILE A 140 21.84 3.05 15.74
C ILE A 140 21.77 2.31 14.39
N LYS A 141 21.23 2.94 13.35
CA LYS A 141 21.21 2.36 12.00
C LYS A 141 22.61 1.96 11.54
N GLN A 142 23.61 2.79 11.78
CA GLN A 142 25.01 2.52 11.46
C GLN A 142 25.55 1.29 12.23
N LYS A 143 25.19 1.15 13.50
CA LYS A 143 25.61 0.01 14.35
C LYS A 143 25.07 -1.32 13.86
N TYR A 144 23.79 -1.38 13.48
CA TYR A 144 23.11 -2.61 13.06
C TYR A 144 23.20 -2.87 11.55
N GLY A 145 23.59 -1.89 10.75
CA GLY A 145 23.89 -2.02 9.33
C GLY A 145 22.74 -2.57 8.50
N GLU A 146 23.06 -3.55 7.65
CA GLU A 146 22.10 -4.16 6.71
C GLU A 146 21.09 -5.07 7.40
N ALA A 147 21.41 -5.59 8.59
CA ALA A 147 20.50 -6.47 9.33
C ALA A 147 19.24 -5.75 9.85
N LEU A 148 19.26 -4.42 9.96
CA LEU A 148 18.15 -3.59 10.42
C LEU A 148 17.74 -2.59 9.33
N SER A 149 16.60 -2.79 8.69
CA SER A 149 16.05 -1.82 7.73
C SER A 149 15.65 -0.50 8.41
N TRP A 150 15.56 0.58 7.66
CA TRP A 150 14.95 1.81 8.14
C TRP A 150 13.46 1.62 8.46
N ALA A 151 12.77 0.82 7.68
CA ALA A 151 11.36 0.50 7.90
C ALA A 151 11.13 -0.11 9.28
N ASP A 152 11.86 -1.18 9.62
CA ASP A 152 11.76 -1.82 10.93
C ASP A 152 12.29 -0.93 12.06
N LEU A 153 13.38 -0.20 11.84
CA LEU A 153 13.93 0.71 12.83
C LEU A 153 12.93 1.81 13.22
N MET A 154 12.25 2.44 12.25
CA MET A 154 11.28 3.51 12.54
C MET A 154 10.10 3.00 13.36
N VAL A 155 9.55 1.84 13.01
CA VAL A 155 8.41 1.24 13.73
C VAL A 155 8.84 0.78 15.13
N PHE A 156 9.96 0.06 15.23
CA PHE A 156 10.45 -0.43 16.53
C PHE A 156 10.82 0.71 17.47
N THR A 157 11.36 1.80 16.94
CA THR A 157 11.63 3.02 17.72
C THR A 157 10.36 3.62 18.30
N GLY A 158 9.25 3.62 17.55
CA GLY A 158 7.94 4.07 18.05
C GLY A 158 7.44 3.23 19.22
N ASN A 159 7.58 1.90 19.13
CA ASN A 159 7.27 0.99 20.25
C ASN A 159 8.13 1.27 21.48
N CYS A 160 9.45 1.29 21.30
CA CYS A 160 10.40 1.60 22.39
C CYS A 160 10.14 2.97 23.02
N ALA A 161 9.74 3.96 22.21
CA ALA A 161 9.39 5.29 22.69
C ALA A 161 8.20 5.24 23.66
N MET A 162 7.10 4.61 23.27
CA MET A 162 5.92 4.45 24.12
C MET A 162 6.23 3.63 25.37
N GLU A 163 6.99 2.55 25.25
CA GLU A 163 7.39 1.69 26.38
C GLU A 163 8.26 2.45 27.39
N SER A 164 9.18 3.30 26.93
CA SER A 164 10.01 4.16 27.78
C SER A 164 9.21 5.19 28.56
N MET A 165 8.00 5.52 28.07
CA MET A 165 7.05 6.43 28.73
C MET A 165 5.95 5.68 29.52
N GLY A 166 6.09 4.36 29.69
CA GLY A 166 5.23 3.54 30.55
C GLY A 166 4.04 2.87 29.87
N PHE A 167 3.92 2.95 28.55
CA PHE A 167 2.88 2.22 27.79
C PHE A 167 3.37 0.81 27.42
N LYS A 168 2.49 -0.16 27.48
CA LYS A 168 2.76 -1.53 27.03
C LYS A 168 2.21 -1.76 25.64
N THR A 169 3.08 -1.95 24.66
CA THR A 169 2.70 -2.25 23.27
C THR A 169 2.12 -3.66 23.13
N PHE A 170 1.37 -3.92 22.06
CA PHE A 170 0.78 -5.23 21.78
C PHE A 170 1.81 -6.24 21.28
N GLY A 171 2.84 -5.77 20.57
CA GLY A 171 3.93 -6.56 20.02
C GLY A 171 4.63 -5.86 18.87
N PHE A 172 5.55 -6.59 18.24
CA PHE A 172 6.31 -6.13 17.08
C PHE A 172 6.68 -7.31 16.18
N SER A 173 6.65 -7.08 14.87
CA SER A 173 7.28 -7.93 13.88
C SER A 173 8.29 -7.14 13.07
N GLY A 174 9.48 -7.71 12.87
CA GLY A 174 10.38 -7.32 11.80
C GLY A 174 9.99 -7.98 10.47
N GLY A 175 10.79 -7.71 9.45
CA GLY A 175 10.62 -8.28 8.12
C GLY A 175 10.21 -7.26 7.04
N ARG A 176 10.24 -5.95 7.36
CA ARG A 176 10.02 -4.87 6.40
C ARG A 176 11.31 -4.58 5.66
N GLU A 177 11.37 -4.95 4.40
CA GLU A 177 12.54 -4.70 3.56
C GLU A 177 12.55 -3.26 3.03
N ASP A 178 13.69 -2.59 3.09
CA ASP A 178 13.85 -1.24 2.56
C ASP A 178 13.84 -1.22 1.03
N VAL A 179 13.13 -0.24 0.44
CA VAL A 179 13.33 0.16 -0.96
C VAL A 179 14.42 1.24 -1.05
N PHE A 180 14.99 1.42 -2.25
CA PHE A 180 16.15 2.32 -2.47
C PHE A 180 15.89 3.41 -3.51
N GLU A 181 14.65 3.58 -3.90
CA GLU A 181 14.21 4.62 -4.83
C GLU A 181 12.84 5.16 -4.41
N PRO A 182 12.52 6.42 -4.75
CA PRO A 182 11.20 6.99 -4.47
C PRO A 182 10.12 6.28 -5.27
N GLU A 183 8.92 6.23 -4.73
CA GLU A 183 7.74 5.79 -5.46
C GLU A 183 7.34 6.87 -6.47
N GLU A 184 7.67 6.67 -7.73
CA GLU A 184 7.13 7.47 -8.84
C GLU A 184 5.77 6.89 -9.24
N ASP A 185 4.90 7.70 -9.75
CA ASP A 185 3.60 7.28 -10.35
C ASP A 185 2.57 6.64 -9.41
N ILE A 186 2.76 6.70 -8.10
CA ILE A 186 1.64 6.54 -7.19
C ILE A 186 0.72 7.75 -7.35
N TYR A 187 -0.57 7.47 -7.51
CA TYR A 187 -1.58 8.50 -7.59
C TYR A 187 -1.78 9.16 -6.22
N TRP A 188 -1.32 10.40 -6.09
CA TRP A 188 -1.47 11.23 -4.88
C TRP A 188 -2.61 12.23 -4.95
N GLY A 189 -3.36 12.23 -6.03
CA GLY A 189 -4.37 13.22 -6.38
C GLY A 189 -3.91 14.22 -7.42
N ALA A 190 -4.85 15.02 -7.92
CA ALA A 190 -4.64 15.96 -9.02
C ALA A 190 -4.08 17.33 -8.58
N GLU A 191 -3.76 17.52 -7.32
CA GLU A 191 -3.28 18.79 -6.76
C GLU A 191 -1.77 18.94 -6.98
N ASP A 192 -1.37 20.16 -7.31
CA ASP A 192 0.03 20.55 -7.52
C ASP A 192 0.59 21.44 -6.40
N THR A 193 -0.19 21.64 -5.33
CA THR A 193 0.17 22.43 -4.15
C THR A 193 -0.10 21.64 -2.87
N TRP A 194 0.78 21.83 -1.87
CA TRP A 194 0.60 21.25 -0.54
C TRP A 194 -0.56 21.90 0.21
N LEU A 195 -1.27 21.12 1.00
CA LEU A 195 -2.35 21.55 1.87
C LEU A 195 -3.53 22.22 1.12
N ASP A 196 -3.71 21.87 -0.15
CA ASP A 196 -4.90 22.26 -0.91
C ASP A 196 -6.04 21.28 -0.67
N ASP A 197 -7.29 21.80 -0.69
CA ASP A 197 -8.52 21.08 -0.40
C ASP A 197 -9.36 20.82 -1.67
N LYS A 198 -8.72 20.60 -2.80
CA LYS A 198 -9.39 20.36 -4.10
C LYS A 198 -9.65 18.89 -4.41
N ARG A 199 -9.36 17.99 -3.47
CA ARG A 199 -9.49 16.53 -3.65
C ARG A 199 -10.93 16.03 -3.61
N TYR A 200 -11.85 16.86 -3.17
CA TYR A 200 -13.25 16.51 -3.01
C TYR A 200 -14.06 16.85 -4.24
N THR A 201 -15.03 15.98 -4.53
CA THR A 201 -16.13 16.26 -5.45
C THR A 201 -17.45 16.31 -4.69
N GLY A 202 -18.49 16.88 -5.28
CA GLY A 202 -19.82 16.90 -4.67
C GLY A 202 -19.86 17.42 -3.24
N ASP A 203 -20.45 16.66 -2.34
CA ASP A 203 -20.54 16.96 -0.90
C ASP A 203 -19.37 16.32 -0.12
N ARG A 204 -18.15 16.68 -0.46
CA ARG A 204 -16.88 16.17 0.12
C ARG A 204 -16.68 14.66 -0.09
N GLU A 205 -16.93 14.20 -1.30
CA GLU A 205 -16.58 12.84 -1.71
C GLU A 205 -15.11 12.77 -2.12
N LEU A 206 -14.33 11.93 -1.45
CA LEU A 206 -12.93 11.73 -1.75
C LEU A 206 -12.76 10.61 -2.79
N GLU A 207 -12.02 10.90 -3.87
CA GLU A 207 -11.74 9.94 -4.93
C GLU A 207 -10.95 8.73 -4.39
N ASN A 208 -11.27 7.53 -4.87
CA ASN A 208 -10.42 6.36 -4.66
C ASN A 208 -9.20 6.44 -5.60
N PRO A 209 -7.99 6.04 -5.15
CA PRO A 209 -7.66 5.35 -3.89
C PRO A 209 -7.20 6.28 -2.75
N LEU A 210 -7.38 7.60 -2.85
CA LEU A 210 -6.85 8.57 -1.88
C LEU A 210 -7.33 8.28 -0.45
N ALA A 211 -6.45 8.46 0.54
CA ALA A 211 -6.79 8.38 1.96
C ALA A 211 -6.77 9.76 2.63
N ALA A 212 -5.73 10.56 2.41
CA ALA A 212 -5.65 11.90 2.98
C ALA A 212 -6.59 12.88 2.28
N VAL A 213 -7.27 13.70 3.06
CA VAL A 213 -8.24 14.70 2.59
C VAL A 213 -7.59 15.92 1.95
N GLN A 214 -6.32 16.18 2.26
CA GLN A 214 -5.52 17.26 1.68
C GLN A 214 -4.16 16.73 1.22
N MET A 215 -3.65 17.22 0.10
CA MET A 215 -2.30 16.87 -0.36
C MET A 215 -1.26 17.37 0.66
N GLY A 216 -0.37 16.47 1.07
CA GLY A 216 0.68 16.78 2.04
C GLY A 216 0.30 16.55 3.50
N LEU A 217 -0.92 16.07 3.78
CA LEU A 217 -1.35 15.55 5.09
C LEU A 217 -1.31 14.02 5.12
N ILE A 218 -1.09 13.47 6.32
CA ILE A 218 -1.19 12.01 6.55
C ILE A 218 -2.61 11.63 6.99
N TYR A 219 -3.32 12.56 7.65
CA TYR A 219 -4.67 12.34 8.17
C TYR A 219 -5.56 13.55 7.85
N VAL A 220 -5.86 14.44 8.78
CA VAL A 220 -6.79 15.56 8.62
C VAL A 220 -6.21 16.87 9.12
N ASN A 221 -6.76 17.99 8.64
CA ASN A 221 -6.35 19.30 9.11
C ASN A 221 -6.74 19.50 10.59
N PRO A 222 -5.79 19.70 11.52
CA PRO A 222 -6.07 19.85 12.95
C PRO A 222 -6.86 21.12 13.29
N GLU A 223 -6.85 22.12 12.42
CA GLU A 223 -7.65 23.33 12.57
C GLU A 223 -9.12 23.13 12.17
N GLY A 224 -9.43 22.02 11.51
CA GLY A 224 -10.73 21.72 10.90
C GLY A 224 -10.69 21.79 9.37
N PRO A 225 -11.74 21.30 8.68
CA PRO A 225 -11.80 21.28 7.23
C PRO A 225 -11.61 22.68 6.63
N ASN A 226 -10.68 22.80 5.68
CA ASN A 226 -10.29 24.09 5.08
C ASN A 226 -9.80 25.13 6.11
N GLY A 227 -9.19 24.71 7.23
CA GLY A 227 -8.76 25.58 8.31
C GLY A 227 -9.92 26.27 9.06
N LYS A 228 -11.13 25.70 9.00
CA LYS A 228 -12.30 26.21 9.72
C LYS A 228 -12.55 25.38 10.96
N PRO A 229 -12.59 25.97 12.15
CA PRO A 229 -12.67 25.25 13.42
C PRO A 229 -14.10 24.74 13.70
N ASP A 230 -14.54 23.76 12.93
CA ASP A 230 -15.82 23.07 13.08
C ASP A 230 -15.59 21.62 13.50
N PRO A 231 -15.81 21.25 14.78
CA PRO A 231 -15.57 19.89 15.27
C PRO A 231 -16.44 18.81 14.61
N MET A 232 -17.69 19.13 14.23
CA MET A 232 -18.56 18.14 13.57
C MET A 232 -18.12 17.88 12.12
N ALA A 233 -17.70 18.92 11.41
CA ALA A 233 -17.12 18.75 10.09
C ALA A 233 -15.78 17.99 10.15
N SER A 234 -14.96 18.26 11.18
CA SER A 234 -13.73 17.49 11.44
C SER A 234 -14.01 16.03 11.69
N ALA A 235 -15.06 15.67 12.45
CA ALA A 235 -15.44 14.28 12.71
C ALA A 235 -15.75 13.52 11.42
N ARG A 236 -16.36 14.15 10.41
CA ARG A 236 -16.60 13.55 9.09
C ARG A 236 -15.29 13.25 8.37
N ASP A 237 -14.39 14.23 8.30
CA ASP A 237 -13.09 14.06 7.62
C ASP A 237 -12.23 13.00 8.34
N ILE A 238 -12.23 12.98 9.67
CA ILE A 238 -11.53 11.97 10.48
C ILE A 238 -12.07 10.59 10.14
N ARG A 239 -13.37 10.37 10.17
CA ARG A 239 -14.00 9.07 9.90
C ARG A 239 -13.69 8.58 8.49
N GLU A 240 -13.83 9.45 7.48
CA GLU A 240 -13.49 9.13 6.09
C GLU A 240 -12.02 8.73 5.94
N THR A 241 -11.11 9.55 6.45
CA THR A 241 -9.68 9.32 6.33
C THR A 241 -9.23 8.05 7.07
N PHE A 242 -9.66 7.89 8.32
CA PHE A 242 -9.27 6.73 9.12
C PHE A 242 -9.89 5.43 8.61
N ALA A 243 -11.12 5.43 8.09
CA ALA A 243 -11.72 4.29 7.42
C ALA A 243 -10.89 3.87 6.19
N ARG A 244 -10.41 4.83 5.39
CA ARG A 244 -9.50 4.58 4.25
C ARG A 244 -8.10 4.14 4.67
N MET A 245 -7.77 4.31 5.94
CA MET A 245 -6.58 3.78 6.59
C MET A 245 -6.83 2.44 7.30
N ALA A 246 -7.97 1.79 7.06
CA ALA A 246 -8.44 0.55 7.66
C ALA A 246 -8.80 0.64 9.15
N MET A 247 -9.14 1.83 9.69
CA MET A 247 -9.50 2.03 11.09
C MET A 247 -10.99 2.29 11.25
N ASN A 248 -11.63 1.62 12.19
CA ASN A 248 -12.99 1.91 12.62
C ASN A 248 -13.02 3.05 13.65
N ASP A 249 -14.22 3.44 14.11
CA ASP A 249 -14.39 4.54 15.07
C ASP A 249 -13.68 4.28 16.41
N GLU A 250 -13.66 3.03 16.90
CA GLU A 250 -12.99 2.66 18.15
C GLU A 250 -11.47 2.76 18.03
N GLU A 251 -10.91 2.18 16.96
CA GLU A 251 -9.49 2.27 16.63
C GLU A 251 -9.06 3.73 16.41
N THR A 252 -9.92 4.53 15.79
CA THR A 252 -9.68 5.97 15.53
C THR A 252 -9.58 6.75 16.84
N VAL A 253 -10.55 6.61 17.75
CA VAL A 253 -10.51 7.29 19.06
C VAL A 253 -9.31 6.82 19.87
N ALA A 254 -9.03 5.51 19.87
CA ALA A 254 -7.88 4.95 20.58
C ALA A 254 -6.56 5.54 20.07
N LEU A 255 -6.40 5.63 18.75
CA LEU A 255 -5.20 6.19 18.12
C LEU A 255 -5.04 7.70 18.38
N VAL A 256 -6.11 8.49 18.26
CA VAL A 256 -6.08 9.94 18.51
C VAL A 256 -5.74 10.20 19.98
N ALA A 257 -6.50 9.64 20.90
CA ALA A 257 -6.30 9.86 22.33
C ALA A 257 -4.96 9.29 22.84
N GLY A 258 -4.59 8.09 22.37
CA GLY A 258 -3.33 7.44 22.72
C GLY A 258 -2.11 8.21 22.22
N GLY A 259 -2.17 8.68 20.97
CA GLY A 259 -1.11 9.52 20.38
C GLY A 259 -0.96 10.87 21.09
N HIS A 260 -2.09 11.56 21.33
CA HIS A 260 -2.11 12.87 21.97
C HIS A 260 -1.89 12.83 23.51
N THR A 261 -1.82 11.65 24.10
CA THR A 261 -1.28 11.49 25.46
C THR A 261 0.19 11.92 25.54
N PHE A 262 0.93 11.86 24.44
CA PHE A 262 2.35 12.13 24.38
C PHE A 262 2.70 13.43 23.63
N GLY A 263 3.65 14.18 24.19
CA GLY A 263 4.31 15.30 23.51
C GLY A 263 3.51 16.59 23.43
N LYS A 264 3.88 17.37 22.45
CA LYS A 264 3.29 18.67 22.16
C LYS A 264 3.31 18.97 20.65
N THR A 265 2.49 19.92 20.24
CA THR A 265 2.58 20.60 18.95
C THR A 265 3.54 21.78 18.98
N HIS A 266 3.99 22.23 17.80
CA HIS A 266 4.96 23.32 17.66
C HIS A 266 4.44 24.40 16.71
N GLY A 267 4.21 25.56 17.24
CA GLY A 267 3.74 26.75 16.53
C GLY A 267 4.26 28.02 17.21
N ALA A 268 5.55 28.02 17.59
CA ALA A 268 6.16 29.07 18.41
C ALA A 268 6.22 30.44 17.70
N GLY A 269 6.23 30.48 16.36
CA GLY A 269 6.36 31.71 15.60
C GLY A 269 5.79 31.63 14.19
N ASP A 270 6.00 32.71 13.43
CA ASP A 270 5.49 32.85 12.06
C ASP A 270 5.96 31.71 11.16
N PRO A 271 5.07 30.90 10.57
CA PRO A 271 5.42 29.82 9.65
C PRO A 271 6.11 30.31 8.38
N GLY A 272 5.94 31.58 8.00
CA GLY A 272 6.69 32.21 6.90
C GLY A 272 8.20 32.30 7.10
N LEU A 273 8.70 32.06 8.33
CA LEU A 273 10.12 31.99 8.65
C LEU A 273 10.71 30.57 8.52
N VAL A 274 9.87 29.57 8.25
CA VAL A 274 10.29 28.18 8.00
C VAL A 274 10.73 28.08 6.55
N GLY A 275 11.97 27.60 6.35
CA GLY A 275 12.55 27.40 5.03
C GLY A 275 12.03 26.17 4.29
N PRO A 276 12.59 25.87 3.12
CA PRO A 276 12.14 24.75 2.27
C PRO A 276 12.21 23.40 2.98
N GLU A 277 11.38 22.50 2.51
CA GLU A 277 11.38 21.07 2.83
C GLU A 277 12.68 20.37 2.36
N PRO A 278 12.98 19.13 2.80
CA PRO A 278 14.21 18.43 2.48
C PRO A 278 14.59 18.37 1.01
N GLU A 279 13.61 18.12 0.11
CA GLU A 279 13.87 18.06 -1.34
C GLU A 279 14.13 19.45 -1.97
N GLY A 280 13.52 20.50 -1.43
CA GLY A 280 13.72 21.87 -1.85
C GLY A 280 14.90 22.56 -1.18
N ALA A 281 15.50 21.98 -0.15
CA ALA A 281 16.59 22.56 0.61
C ALA A 281 17.91 22.57 -0.18
N SER A 282 18.80 23.51 0.19
CA SER A 282 20.12 23.64 -0.45
C SER A 282 21.00 22.43 -0.13
N ILE A 283 21.92 22.10 -1.06
CA ILE A 283 22.80 20.93 -0.97
C ILE A 283 23.65 20.88 0.32
N GLN A 284 24.03 22.03 0.89
CA GLN A 284 24.77 22.09 2.13
C GLN A 284 23.97 21.68 3.37
N GLU A 285 22.65 21.66 3.29
CA GLU A 285 21.78 21.17 4.36
C GLU A 285 21.77 19.64 4.45
N GLN A 286 22.31 18.94 3.46
CA GLN A 286 22.55 17.49 3.45
C GLN A 286 21.29 16.66 3.75
N GLY A 287 20.15 17.02 3.13
CA GLY A 287 18.87 16.34 3.28
C GLY A 287 18.11 16.72 4.55
N LEU A 288 18.51 17.80 5.24
CA LEU A 288 17.72 18.43 6.28
C LEU A 288 16.97 19.62 5.70
N GLY A 289 15.68 19.68 5.92
CA GLY A 289 14.82 20.79 5.49
C GLY A 289 14.28 21.59 6.68
N TRP A 290 13.31 22.45 6.39
CA TRP A 290 12.54 23.25 7.35
C TRP A 290 13.39 24.03 8.36
N ARG A 291 14.52 24.56 7.87
CA ARG A 291 15.31 25.49 8.66
C ARG A 291 14.42 26.67 9.04
N ASN A 292 14.33 26.94 10.35
CA ASN A 292 13.49 27.99 10.86
C ASN A 292 14.35 29.19 11.33
N ASP A 293 14.09 30.38 10.79
CA ASP A 293 14.79 31.61 11.14
C ASP A 293 14.13 32.35 12.34
N PHE A 294 13.08 31.77 12.95
CA PHE A 294 12.51 32.27 14.19
C PHE A 294 13.40 31.90 15.38
N GLY A 295 13.96 32.88 16.05
CA GLY A 295 14.83 32.68 17.21
C GLY A 295 16.01 31.77 16.93
N THR A 296 16.07 30.64 17.63
CA THR A 296 17.14 29.62 17.42
C THR A 296 16.73 28.58 16.34
N GLY A 297 15.49 28.61 15.88
CA GLY A 297 14.92 27.65 14.94
C GLY A 297 14.69 26.23 15.50
N LYS A 298 14.93 26.03 16.81
CA LYS A 298 14.82 24.72 17.49
C LYS A 298 14.41 24.93 18.95
N GLY A 299 14.05 23.84 19.63
CA GLY A 299 13.56 23.88 21.01
C GLY A 299 12.32 24.76 21.12
N VAL A 300 12.32 25.73 22.02
CA VAL A 300 11.21 26.68 22.25
C VAL A 300 10.83 27.50 21.00
N HIS A 301 11.65 27.53 19.97
CA HIS A 301 11.42 28.28 18.74
C HIS A 301 11.03 27.37 17.55
N THR A 302 10.69 26.13 17.81
CA THR A 302 10.28 25.17 16.77
C THR A 302 8.89 25.52 16.20
N THR A 303 8.73 25.38 14.89
CA THR A 303 7.44 25.48 14.20
C THR A 303 7.28 24.25 13.29
N THR A 304 6.15 23.55 13.36
CA THR A 304 5.76 22.42 12.50
C THR A 304 4.32 22.56 12.02
N SER A 305 3.35 22.14 12.83
CA SER A 305 1.92 22.17 12.48
C SER A 305 1.27 23.55 12.61
N GLY A 306 1.92 24.48 13.26
CA GLY A 306 1.35 25.80 13.59
C GLY A 306 0.57 25.86 14.90
N LEU A 307 0.00 24.74 15.40
CA LEU A 307 -0.56 24.67 16.74
C LEU A 307 0.55 24.69 17.78
N GLU A 308 0.30 25.22 18.98
CA GLU A 308 1.30 25.31 20.05
C GLU A 308 0.74 24.82 21.37
N GLY A 309 1.47 23.88 22.02
CA GLY A 309 1.16 23.40 23.35
C GLY A 309 1.01 21.88 23.43
N ALA A 310 0.81 21.38 24.66
CA ALA A 310 0.55 19.96 24.92
C ALA A 310 -0.88 19.72 25.39
N TRP A 311 -1.36 18.50 25.22
CA TRP A 311 -2.73 18.09 25.59
C TRP A 311 -2.85 17.74 27.07
N THR A 312 -1.74 17.30 27.70
CA THR A 312 -1.77 16.70 29.04
C THR A 312 -0.75 17.33 29.96
N PRO A 313 -0.96 17.24 31.29
CA PRO A 313 0.05 17.67 32.29
C PRO A 313 1.31 16.81 32.30
N ASN A 314 1.30 15.60 31.73
CA ASN A 314 2.40 14.64 31.73
C ASN A 314 2.79 14.20 30.32
N PRO A 315 3.36 15.07 29.47
CA PRO A 315 3.55 14.79 28.03
C PRO A 315 4.51 13.64 27.69
N ILE A 316 5.26 13.12 28.67
CA ILE A 316 6.19 11.99 28.50
C ILE A 316 5.81 10.79 29.39
N LYS A 317 4.53 10.64 29.70
CA LYS A 317 4.05 9.53 30.52
C LYS A 317 2.71 9.03 30.02
N TRP A 318 2.54 7.72 29.94
CA TRP A 318 1.26 7.09 29.72
C TRP A 318 0.35 7.23 30.94
N ASP A 319 -0.76 7.94 30.80
CA ASP A 319 -1.82 8.06 31.80
C ASP A 319 -3.13 8.52 31.12
N ASN A 320 -4.19 8.74 31.91
CA ASN A 320 -5.50 9.15 31.40
C ASN A 320 -5.61 10.67 31.16
N GLY A 321 -4.50 11.39 31.21
CA GLY A 321 -4.47 12.86 31.20
C GLY A 321 -5.13 13.50 29.98
N TYR A 322 -5.12 12.86 28.82
CA TYR A 322 -5.82 13.37 27.62
C TYR A 322 -7.34 13.49 27.87
N PHE A 323 -7.98 12.43 28.31
CA PHE A 323 -9.41 12.43 28.59
C PHE A 323 -9.77 13.27 29.84
N ASP A 324 -8.92 13.28 30.86
CA ASP A 324 -9.10 14.14 32.03
C ASP A 324 -9.15 15.62 31.61
N MET A 325 -8.29 16.06 30.69
CA MET A 325 -8.33 17.42 30.15
C MET A 325 -9.52 17.62 29.22
N LEU A 326 -9.76 16.72 28.27
CA LEU A 326 -10.83 16.85 27.29
C LEU A 326 -12.21 17.00 27.95
N PHE A 327 -12.49 16.25 29.00
CA PHE A 327 -13.78 16.24 29.70
C PHE A 327 -13.82 17.11 30.98
N GLY A 328 -12.67 17.42 31.56
CA GLY A 328 -12.57 18.18 32.79
C GLY A 328 -12.81 19.68 32.65
N TYR A 329 -12.70 20.21 31.43
CA TYR A 329 -12.82 21.63 31.15
C TYR A 329 -13.82 21.92 30.03
N GLU A 330 -14.34 23.15 30.02
CA GLU A 330 -14.96 23.74 28.85
C GLU A 330 -13.90 24.48 28.04
N TRP A 331 -14.05 24.44 26.72
CA TRP A 331 -13.05 24.90 25.77
C TRP A 331 -13.55 26.08 24.95
N GLU A 332 -12.69 27.07 24.71
CA GLU A 332 -12.94 28.20 23.81
C GLU A 332 -11.87 28.28 22.72
N LEU A 333 -12.27 28.80 21.56
CA LEU A 333 -11.41 28.95 20.41
C LEU A 333 -10.39 30.06 20.63
N THR A 334 -9.13 29.79 20.33
CA THR A 334 -8.01 30.75 20.37
C THR A 334 -7.10 30.59 19.18
N LYS A 335 -5.99 31.32 19.16
CA LYS A 335 -4.94 31.17 18.16
C LYS A 335 -3.59 30.95 18.84
N SER A 336 -2.78 30.09 18.21
CA SER A 336 -1.37 29.90 18.56
C SER A 336 -0.53 31.14 18.20
N PRO A 337 0.73 31.24 18.67
CA PRO A 337 1.66 32.28 18.21
C PRO A 337 1.91 32.26 16.69
N ALA A 338 1.83 31.09 16.05
CA ALA A 338 1.91 30.94 14.59
C ALA A 338 0.64 31.38 13.85
N GLY A 339 -0.45 31.65 14.58
CA GLY A 339 -1.73 32.10 14.03
C GLY A 339 -2.73 31.00 13.73
N ALA A 340 -2.40 29.71 13.96
CA ALA A 340 -3.29 28.59 13.77
C ALA A 340 -4.41 28.56 14.82
N TYR A 341 -5.60 28.07 14.44
CA TYR A 341 -6.73 27.90 15.35
C TYR A 341 -6.51 26.70 16.26
N GLN A 342 -6.69 26.89 17.56
CA GLN A 342 -6.66 25.86 18.59
C GLN A 342 -7.63 26.22 19.72
N TRP A 343 -7.81 25.30 20.67
CA TRP A 343 -8.74 25.47 21.78
C TRP A 343 -7.99 25.54 23.10
N THR A 344 -8.44 26.40 23.99
CA THR A 344 -7.90 26.57 25.35
C THR A 344 -9.02 26.44 26.38
N PRO A 345 -8.73 25.99 27.62
CA PRO A 345 -9.73 25.96 28.68
C PRO A 345 -10.24 27.35 29.03
N THR A 346 -11.54 27.46 29.29
CA THR A 346 -12.15 28.74 29.79
C THR A 346 -11.82 28.99 31.25
N ASP A 347 -11.47 27.97 32.01
CA ASP A 347 -11.15 28.07 33.43
C ASP A 347 -9.68 28.49 33.63
N ALA A 348 -9.50 29.67 34.23
CA ALA A 348 -8.20 30.26 34.50
C ALA A 348 -7.31 29.37 35.43
N SER A 349 -7.92 28.44 36.23
CA SER A 349 -7.17 27.51 37.07
C SER A 349 -6.38 26.47 36.25
N ALA A 350 -6.71 26.29 34.97
CA ALA A 350 -5.97 25.42 34.06
C ALA A 350 -4.69 26.08 33.50
N GLY A 351 -4.44 27.35 33.76
CA GLY A 351 -3.34 28.13 33.16
C GLY A 351 -1.93 27.59 33.43
N ASP A 352 -1.73 26.85 34.53
CA ASP A 352 -0.43 26.39 35.00
C ASP A 352 -0.34 24.85 35.12
N LEU A 353 -1.09 24.09 34.32
CA LEU A 353 -1.15 22.63 34.43
C LEU A 353 -0.02 21.93 33.68
N VAL A 354 0.33 22.40 32.50
CA VAL A 354 1.29 21.75 31.59
C VAL A 354 2.68 22.36 31.80
N PRO A 355 3.75 21.55 32.00
CA PRO A 355 5.10 22.06 32.07
C PRO A 355 5.54 22.64 30.70
N ASP A 356 6.42 23.64 30.72
CA ASP A 356 7.13 24.03 29.51
C ASP A 356 8.11 22.94 29.07
N ALA A 357 8.32 22.80 27.77
CA ALA A 357 9.16 21.74 27.24
C ALA A 357 10.67 21.93 27.50
N HIS A 358 11.12 23.18 27.73
CA HIS A 358 12.54 23.55 27.83
C HIS A 358 12.87 24.42 29.02
N ASP A 359 11.88 24.99 29.74
CA ASP A 359 12.06 25.79 30.93
C ASP A 359 11.25 25.21 32.12
N PRO A 360 11.91 24.59 33.11
CA PRO A 360 11.23 23.95 34.23
C PRO A 360 10.42 24.91 35.12
N GLU A 361 10.70 26.22 35.06
CA GLU A 361 9.99 27.22 35.85
C GLU A 361 8.72 27.74 35.20
N LEU A 362 8.53 27.45 33.90
CA LEU A 362 7.34 27.88 33.16
C LEU A 362 6.31 26.78 33.08
N ARG A 363 5.03 27.20 33.08
CA ARG A 363 3.89 26.31 32.89
C ARG A 363 2.86 26.98 31.98
N HIS A 364 2.02 26.17 31.37
CA HIS A 364 1.03 26.59 30.37
C HIS A 364 -0.33 25.92 30.60
N ALA A 365 -1.36 26.46 29.99
CA ALA A 365 -2.64 25.77 29.85
C ALA A 365 -2.49 24.59 28.87
N PRO A 366 -3.26 23.51 29.06
CA PRO A 366 -3.39 22.50 28.03
C PRO A 366 -4.08 23.07 26.79
N MET A 367 -3.85 22.47 25.64
CA MET A 367 -4.50 22.82 24.38
C MET A 367 -5.23 21.61 23.77
N MET A 368 -6.23 21.89 22.94
CA MET A 368 -6.87 20.90 22.08
C MET A 368 -6.91 21.41 20.63
N ALA A 369 -6.71 20.50 19.67
CA ALA A 369 -7.01 20.78 18.28
C ALA A 369 -8.54 20.72 18.03
N THR A 370 -9.02 21.24 16.90
CA THR A 370 -10.43 21.07 16.51
C THR A 370 -10.80 19.59 16.36
N THR A 371 -9.86 18.78 15.91
CA THR A 371 -9.99 17.33 15.82
C THR A 371 -10.13 16.64 17.19
N ASP A 372 -9.52 17.16 18.26
CA ASP A 372 -9.71 16.63 19.61
C ASP A 372 -11.10 16.98 20.15
N ILE A 373 -11.56 18.20 19.90
CA ILE A 373 -12.93 18.59 20.28
C ILE A 373 -13.98 17.74 19.57
N ALA A 374 -13.69 17.25 18.35
CA ALA A 374 -14.53 16.28 17.65
C ALA A 374 -14.74 14.99 18.46
N MET A 375 -13.74 14.52 19.23
CA MET A 375 -13.82 13.30 20.06
C MET A 375 -14.85 13.44 21.19
N ARG A 376 -15.20 14.66 21.62
CA ARG A 376 -16.27 14.90 22.62
C ARG A 376 -17.56 15.41 22.00
N THR A 377 -17.60 15.76 20.71
CA THR A 377 -18.74 16.41 20.07
C THR A 377 -19.52 15.45 19.16
N ASP A 378 -18.84 14.62 18.37
CA ASP A 378 -19.48 13.59 17.56
C ASP A 378 -20.08 12.51 18.47
N PRO A 379 -21.37 12.12 18.30
CA PRO A 379 -22.03 11.19 19.22
C PRO A 379 -21.34 9.81 19.33
N SER A 380 -20.85 9.26 18.21
CA SER A 380 -20.18 7.96 18.21
C SER A 380 -18.81 8.02 18.90
N TYR A 381 -18.03 9.05 18.58
CA TYR A 381 -16.73 9.27 19.22
C TYR A 381 -16.88 9.61 20.71
N LEU A 382 -17.90 10.37 21.11
CA LEU A 382 -18.17 10.69 22.51
C LEU A 382 -18.47 9.45 23.35
N GLU A 383 -19.27 8.52 22.83
CA GLU A 383 -19.58 7.27 23.51
C GLU A 383 -18.31 6.45 23.78
N ILE A 384 -17.46 6.30 22.77
CA ILE A 384 -16.17 5.58 22.86
C ILE A 384 -15.22 6.31 23.81
N SER A 385 -15.07 7.63 23.65
CA SER A 385 -14.18 8.45 24.47
C SER A 385 -14.53 8.41 25.96
N ARG A 386 -15.83 8.41 26.31
CA ARG A 386 -16.29 8.30 27.71
C ARG A 386 -16.01 6.93 28.28
N ARG A 387 -16.25 5.86 27.51
CA ARG A 387 -15.94 4.49 27.90
C ARG A 387 -14.44 4.32 28.19
N PHE A 388 -13.58 4.85 27.32
CA PHE A 388 -12.14 4.82 27.51
C PHE A 388 -11.68 5.68 28.70
N HIS A 389 -12.29 6.85 28.91
CA HIS A 389 -12.01 7.68 30.09
C HIS A 389 -12.32 6.95 31.40
N GLU A 390 -13.44 6.20 31.45
CA GLU A 390 -13.87 5.44 32.62
C GLU A 390 -13.08 4.14 32.83
N ASN A 391 -12.44 3.61 31.75
CA ASN A 391 -11.79 2.29 31.74
C ASN A 391 -10.40 2.37 31.09
N MET A 392 -9.40 2.82 31.84
CA MET A 392 -8.02 3.00 31.36
C MET A 392 -7.39 1.72 30.80
N ASP A 393 -7.71 0.55 31.36
CA ASP A 393 -7.19 -0.74 30.87
C ASP A 393 -7.77 -1.10 29.49
N GLU A 394 -9.06 -0.82 29.28
CA GLU A 394 -9.70 -1.00 27.97
C GLU A 394 -9.11 -0.03 26.93
N PHE A 395 -8.92 1.22 27.30
CA PHE A 395 -8.24 2.20 26.45
C PHE A 395 -6.82 1.75 26.07
N ALA A 396 -6.06 1.26 27.05
CA ALA A 396 -4.69 0.79 26.80
C ALA A 396 -4.67 -0.41 25.84
N ASP A 397 -5.57 -1.39 25.99
CA ASP A 397 -5.65 -2.54 25.07
C ASP A 397 -6.08 -2.11 23.66
N ALA A 398 -7.10 -1.25 23.55
CA ALA A 398 -7.58 -0.71 22.28
C ALA A 398 -6.48 0.07 21.54
N PHE A 399 -5.74 0.93 22.24
CA PHE A 399 -4.64 1.68 21.65
C PHE A 399 -3.48 0.76 21.24
N ALA A 400 -3.11 -0.21 22.06
CA ALA A 400 -2.05 -1.16 21.74
C ALA A 400 -2.36 -1.96 20.46
N ARG A 401 -3.60 -2.45 20.34
CA ARG A 401 -4.08 -3.18 19.15
C ARG A 401 -4.19 -2.30 17.91
N ALA A 402 -4.74 -1.11 18.05
CA ALA A 402 -4.85 -0.15 16.94
C ALA A 402 -3.48 0.32 16.45
N TRP A 403 -2.52 0.55 17.35
CA TRP A 403 -1.13 0.87 17.01
C TRP A 403 -0.44 -0.30 16.28
N PHE A 404 -0.64 -1.53 16.75
CA PHE A 404 -0.10 -2.70 16.06
C PHE A 404 -0.69 -2.85 14.66
N LYS A 405 -2.00 -2.68 14.50
CA LYS A 405 -2.66 -2.67 13.18
C LYS A 405 -2.12 -1.56 12.29
N LEU A 406 -2.02 -0.32 12.80
CA LEU A 406 -1.48 0.83 12.08
C LEU A 406 -0.12 0.52 11.45
N THR A 407 0.77 -0.12 12.20
CA THR A 407 2.16 -0.34 11.82
C THR A 407 2.43 -1.67 11.11
N HIS A 408 1.44 -2.59 11.01
CA HIS A 408 1.63 -3.94 10.46
C HIS A 408 0.62 -4.34 9.37
N ARG A 409 -0.43 -3.54 9.11
CA ARG A 409 -1.48 -3.89 8.15
C ARG A 409 -1.03 -4.02 6.70
N ASP A 410 0.14 -3.47 6.35
CA ASP A 410 0.78 -3.52 5.04
C ASP A 410 1.85 -4.62 4.92
N MET A 411 2.00 -5.48 5.94
CA MET A 411 2.97 -6.57 5.94
C MET A 411 2.43 -7.89 5.38
N GLY A 412 1.14 -7.99 5.12
CA GLY A 412 0.48 -9.22 4.71
C GLY A 412 0.22 -10.20 5.85
N PRO A 413 0.11 -11.52 5.55
CA PRO A 413 -0.25 -12.51 6.53
C PRO A 413 0.86 -12.75 7.56
N LYS A 414 0.46 -13.20 8.75
CA LYS A 414 1.35 -13.48 9.89
C LYS A 414 2.52 -14.44 9.55
N ALA A 415 2.39 -15.28 8.52
CA ALA A 415 3.48 -16.14 8.03
C ALA A 415 4.74 -15.35 7.60
N ARG A 416 4.60 -14.08 7.27
CA ARG A 416 5.72 -13.18 6.93
C ARG A 416 6.38 -12.52 8.13
N TYR A 417 5.79 -12.64 9.33
CA TYR A 417 6.25 -11.93 10.51
C TYR A 417 7.49 -12.58 11.11
N VAL A 418 8.47 -11.77 11.51
CA VAL A 418 9.76 -12.21 12.00
C VAL A 418 10.06 -11.62 13.38
N GLY A 419 10.55 -12.43 14.31
CA GLY A 419 11.01 -12.00 15.61
C GLY A 419 10.26 -12.62 16.79
N ALA A 420 10.83 -12.44 17.99
CA ALA A 420 10.32 -13.03 19.22
C ALA A 420 9.08 -12.31 19.81
N GLU A 421 8.82 -11.08 19.33
CA GLU A 421 7.74 -10.23 19.84
C GLU A 421 6.48 -10.29 18.97
N VAL A 422 6.44 -11.19 17.99
CA VAL A 422 5.25 -11.42 17.17
C VAL A 422 4.13 -11.96 18.05
N PRO A 423 2.95 -11.28 18.08
CA PRO A 423 1.82 -11.75 18.87
C PRO A 423 1.37 -13.15 18.47
N ALA A 424 1.05 -13.99 19.48
CA ALA A 424 0.56 -15.35 19.22
C ALA A 424 -0.86 -15.35 18.62
N GLU A 425 -1.66 -14.34 18.94
CA GLU A 425 -3.03 -14.17 18.45
C GLU A 425 -3.06 -13.93 16.94
N ASP A 426 -4.01 -14.57 16.24
CA ASP A 426 -4.30 -14.29 14.84
C ASP A 426 -5.40 -13.22 14.78
N LEU A 427 -5.09 -12.10 14.16
CA LEU A 427 -6.02 -10.98 14.03
C LEU A 427 -6.75 -11.08 12.67
N ILE A 428 -8.05 -10.82 12.69
CA ILE A 428 -8.90 -11.04 11.51
C ILE A 428 -8.45 -10.21 10.29
N TRP A 429 -7.95 -9.00 10.50
CA TRP A 429 -7.45 -8.13 9.43
C TRP A 429 -6.12 -8.61 8.78
N GLN A 430 -5.48 -9.64 9.36
CA GLN A 430 -4.31 -10.30 8.76
C GLN A 430 -4.70 -11.37 7.72
N ASP A 431 -5.99 -11.51 7.42
CA ASP A 431 -6.54 -12.53 6.52
C ASP A 431 -6.04 -13.95 6.86
N PRO A 432 -6.24 -14.43 8.12
CA PRO A 432 -5.64 -15.67 8.58
C PRO A 432 -6.09 -16.89 7.77
N ILE A 433 -5.16 -17.78 7.47
CA ILE A 433 -5.39 -19.03 6.77
C ILE A 433 -4.85 -20.16 7.63
N PRO A 434 -5.66 -21.20 7.97
CA PRO A 434 -5.17 -22.34 8.69
C PRO A 434 -4.06 -23.06 7.92
N ALA A 435 -2.96 -23.35 8.59
CA ALA A 435 -1.93 -24.17 7.99
C ALA A 435 -2.47 -25.59 7.72
N PRO A 436 -2.23 -26.19 6.55
CA PRO A 436 -2.62 -27.59 6.30
C PRO A 436 -1.98 -28.52 7.33
N ASP A 437 -2.80 -29.30 8.03
CA ASP A 437 -2.39 -30.29 9.04
C ASP A 437 -2.36 -31.72 8.50
N TYR A 438 -2.39 -31.86 7.19
CA TYR A 438 -2.43 -33.12 6.46
C TYR A 438 -1.21 -33.30 5.53
N ALA A 439 -0.99 -34.53 5.08
CA ALA A 439 0.06 -34.82 4.09
C ALA A 439 -0.30 -34.24 2.73
N LYS A 440 0.64 -33.50 2.12
CA LYS A 440 0.47 -32.89 0.81
C LYS A 440 0.41 -33.96 -0.31
N ILE A 441 -0.23 -33.62 -1.42
CA ILE A 441 -0.25 -34.41 -2.65
C ILE A 441 1.13 -34.44 -3.31
N ASP A 442 1.43 -35.53 -4.01
CA ASP A 442 2.64 -35.72 -4.80
C ASP A 442 2.40 -35.57 -6.31
N ASP A 443 3.46 -35.68 -7.12
CA ASP A 443 3.38 -35.52 -8.58
C ASP A 443 2.41 -36.51 -9.27
N ALA A 444 2.27 -37.73 -8.74
CA ALA A 444 1.34 -38.71 -9.28
C ALA A 444 -0.12 -38.31 -8.98
N ASP A 445 -0.36 -37.77 -7.79
CA ASP A 445 -1.66 -37.21 -7.42
C ASP A 445 -2.01 -35.99 -8.28
N VAL A 446 -1.04 -35.07 -8.49
CA VAL A 446 -1.18 -33.89 -9.35
C VAL A 446 -1.60 -34.31 -10.76
N ALA A 447 -0.92 -35.28 -11.38
CA ALA A 447 -1.28 -35.78 -12.72
C ALA A 447 -2.68 -36.41 -12.76
N SER A 448 -3.04 -37.18 -11.74
CA SER A 448 -4.36 -37.82 -11.62
C SER A 448 -5.46 -36.76 -11.44
N LEU A 449 -5.24 -35.75 -10.59
CA LEU A 449 -6.19 -34.66 -10.34
C LEU A 449 -6.40 -33.80 -11.58
N LYS A 450 -5.35 -33.41 -12.32
CA LYS A 450 -5.46 -32.69 -13.59
C LYS A 450 -6.37 -33.46 -14.56
N SER A 451 -6.14 -34.78 -14.71
CA SER A 451 -6.96 -35.61 -15.58
C SER A 451 -8.42 -35.67 -15.11
N THR A 452 -8.66 -35.78 -13.80
CA THR A 452 -10.01 -35.84 -13.23
C THR A 452 -10.73 -34.51 -13.39
N ILE A 453 -10.06 -33.37 -13.19
CA ILE A 453 -10.62 -32.02 -13.40
C ILE A 453 -11.04 -31.85 -14.86
N MET A 454 -10.18 -32.19 -15.82
CA MET A 454 -10.53 -32.11 -17.24
C MET A 454 -11.70 -33.03 -17.64
N ALA A 455 -11.87 -34.14 -16.94
CA ALA A 455 -12.98 -35.06 -17.16
C ALA A 455 -14.35 -34.56 -16.63
N THR A 456 -14.38 -33.46 -15.84
CA THR A 456 -15.63 -32.83 -15.35
C THR A 456 -16.45 -32.19 -16.48
N GLY A 457 -15.82 -31.91 -17.63
CA GLY A 457 -16.46 -31.25 -18.78
C GLY A 457 -16.48 -29.73 -18.65
N LEU A 458 -15.78 -29.15 -17.68
CA LEU A 458 -15.55 -27.69 -17.62
C LEU A 458 -14.66 -27.25 -18.80
N SER A 459 -14.96 -26.08 -19.37
CA SER A 459 -14.18 -25.51 -20.47
C SER A 459 -12.83 -24.96 -20.00
N VAL A 460 -11.93 -24.70 -20.93
CA VAL A 460 -10.65 -24.05 -20.65
C VAL A 460 -10.90 -22.65 -20.06
N SER A 461 -11.81 -21.89 -20.68
CA SER A 461 -12.13 -20.53 -20.23
C SER A 461 -12.70 -20.49 -18.80
N GLU A 462 -13.57 -21.46 -18.43
CA GLU A 462 -14.15 -21.56 -17.08
C GLU A 462 -13.06 -21.84 -16.01
N LEU A 463 -12.16 -22.78 -16.27
CA LEU A 463 -11.07 -23.13 -15.33
C LEU A 463 -10.02 -22.04 -15.22
N VAL A 464 -9.60 -21.46 -16.34
CA VAL A 464 -8.64 -20.33 -16.37
C VAL A 464 -9.25 -19.11 -15.68
N GLY A 465 -10.52 -18.79 -15.96
CA GLY A 465 -11.22 -17.68 -15.33
C GLY A 465 -11.32 -17.80 -13.80
N ALA A 466 -11.62 -18.99 -13.28
CA ALA A 466 -11.69 -19.25 -11.85
C ALA A 466 -10.31 -19.16 -11.16
N ALA A 467 -9.28 -19.74 -11.76
CA ALA A 467 -7.91 -19.66 -11.21
C ALA A 467 -7.39 -18.21 -11.22
N TRP A 468 -7.63 -17.47 -12.30
CA TRP A 468 -7.29 -16.05 -12.37
C TRP A 468 -8.04 -15.23 -11.32
N ALA A 469 -9.37 -15.42 -11.20
CA ALA A 469 -10.21 -14.74 -10.21
C ALA A 469 -9.71 -14.96 -8.77
N SER A 470 -9.18 -16.15 -8.47
CA SER A 470 -8.60 -16.46 -7.17
C SER A 470 -7.28 -15.72 -6.95
N ALA A 471 -6.33 -15.84 -7.88
CA ALA A 471 -4.96 -15.38 -7.69
C ALA A 471 -4.77 -13.87 -7.92
N SER A 472 -5.48 -13.28 -8.90
CA SER A 472 -5.27 -11.90 -9.33
C SER A 472 -5.79 -10.83 -8.38
N THR A 473 -6.34 -11.22 -7.23
CA THR A 473 -6.65 -10.32 -6.11
C THR A 473 -5.43 -9.90 -5.33
N TYR A 474 -4.30 -10.59 -5.53
CA TYR A 474 -3.05 -10.26 -4.83
C TYR A 474 -2.59 -8.83 -5.12
N ARG A 475 -2.15 -8.15 -4.07
CA ARG A 475 -1.53 -6.82 -4.12
C ARG A 475 -0.13 -6.87 -3.53
N GLY A 476 0.88 -6.56 -4.33
CA GLY A 476 2.27 -6.48 -3.88
C GLY A 476 2.55 -5.34 -2.91
N SER A 477 1.65 -4.35 -2.84
CA SER A 477 1.73 -3.19 -1.95
C SER A 477 1.55 -3.57 -0.48
N ASP A 478 0.51 -4.34 -0.15
CA ASP A 478 0.19 -4.75 1.23
C ASP A 478 0.18 -6.27 1.45
N LYS A 479 0.53 -7.05 0.42
CA LYS A 479 0.62 -8.51 0.46
C LYS A 479 -0.71 -9.22 0.78
N ARG A 480 -1.84 -8.55 0.50
CA ARG A 480 -3.19 -9.11 0.67
C ARG A 480 -3.69 -9.75 -0.62
N GLY A 481 -4.72 -10.59 -0.49
CA GLY A 481 -5.30 -11.32 -1.62
C GLY A 481 -4.48 -12.53 -2.02
N GLY A 482 -4.73 -13.05 -3.23
CA GLY A 482 -4.06 -14.24 -3.77
C GLY A 482 -4.89 -15.52 -3.70
N ALA A 483 -4.32 -16.60 -4.22
CA ALA A 483 -5.01 -17.89 -4.35
C ALA A 483 -5.12 -18.68 -3.05
N ASN A 484 -4.20 -18.45 -2.09
CA ASN A 484 -4.19 -19.14 -0.81
C ASN A 484 -5.44 -18.77 0.02
N GLY A 485 -6.00 -19.75 0.69
CA GLY A 485 -7.24 -19.57 1.44
C GLY A 485 -8.51 -19.89 0.64
N ALA A 486 -8.44 -20.00 -0.68
CA ALA A 486 -9.60 -20.24 -1.56
C ALA A 486 -10.77 -19.29 -1.25
N ARG A 487 -10.51 -18.02 -0.93
CA ARG A 487 -11.56 -17.05 -0.58
C ARG A 487 -12.51 -16.76 -1.73
N LEU A 488 -12.14 -17.16 -2.95
CA LEU A 488 -13.03 -17.15 -4.12
C LEU A 488 -14.37 -17.90 -3.88
N ARG A 489 -14.41 -18.89 -2.97
CA ARG A 489 -15.63 -19.61 -2.56
C ARG A 489 -16.42 -18.96 -1.44
N LEU A 490 -15.88 -17.88 -0.83
CA LEU A 490 -16.42 -17.19 0.32
C LEU A 490 -16.94 -15.78 -0.05
N THR A 491 -17.90 -15.28 0.72
CA THR A 491 -18.30 -13.87 0.66
C THR A 491 -17.18 -12.99 1.23
N PRO A 492 -16.80 -11.84 0.62
CA PRO A 492 -17.50 -11.19 -0.50
C PRO A 492 -17.02 -11.63 -1.90
N GLN A 493 -15.84 -12.27 -2.03
CA GLN A 493 -15.18 -12.51 -3.32
C GLN A 493 -16.03 -13.41 -4.26
N ARG A 494 -16.77 -14.37 -3.72
CA ARG A 494 -17.68 -15.24 -4.48
C ARG A 494 -18.74 -14.44 -5.23
N ASP A 495 -19.18 -13.31 -4.65
CA ASP A 495 -20.35 -12.57 -5.11
C ASP A 495 -19.97 -11.40 -6.03
N TRP A 496 -18.69 -11.14 -6.26
CA TRP A 496 -18.21 -10.06 -7.13
C TRP A 496 -18.64 -10.29 -8.59
N GLU A 497 -19.18 -9.27 -9.23
CA GLU A 497 -19.65 -9.31 -10.61
C GLU A 497 -18.58 -9.82 -11.59
N VAL A 498 -17.35 -9.33 -11.46
CA VAL A 498 -16.21 -9.74 -12.29
C VAL A 498 -15.95 -11.24 -12.28
N ASN A 499 -16.37 -11.94 -11.24
CA ASN A 499 -16.18 -13.39 -11.07
C ASN A 499 -17.36 -14.21 -11.63
N GLN A 500 -18.40 -13.56 -12.18
CA GLN A 500 -19.54 -14.23 -12.79
C GLN A 500 -20.13 -15.30 -11.85
N PRO A 501 -20.82 -14.92 -10.74
CA PRO A 501 -21.17 -15.83 -9.64
C PRO A 501 -21.87 -17.14 -10.07
N ALA A 502 -22.71 -17.10 -11.11
CA ALA A 502 -23.40 -18.29 -11.60
C ALA A 502 -22.43 -19.30 -12.27
N GLN A 503 -21.50 -18.81 -13.10
CA GLN A 503 -20.47 -19.64 -13.73
C GLN A 503 -19.48 -20.14 -12.70
N LEU A 504 -19.03 -19.25 -11.79
CA LEU A 504 -18.13 -19.59 -10.70
C LEU A 504 -18.74 -20.70 -9.82
N GLY A 505 -20.03 -20.63 -9.48
CA GLY A 505 -20.71 -21.67 -8.71
C GLY A 505 -20.61 -23.04 -9.38
N LYS A 506 -20.85 -23.11 -10.71
CA LYS A 506 -20.68 -24.36 -11.47
C LYS A 506 -19.25 -24.94 -11.37
N VAL A 507 -18.24 -24.06 -11.47
CA VAL A 507 -16.82 -24.50 -11.37
C VAL A 507 -16.51 -25.01 -9.95
N LEU A 508 -16.91 -24.27 -8.92
CA LEU A 508 -16.67 -24.64 -7.52
C LEU A 508 -17.36 -25.96 -7.17
N ASP A 509 -18.63 -26.16 -7.55
CA ASP A 509 -19.37 -27.41 -7.30
C ASP A 509 -18.66 -28.62 -7.95
N ALA A 510 -18.14 -28.47 -9.16
CA ALA A 510 -17.39 -29.52 -9.83
C ALA A 510 -16.06 -29.84 -9.11
N LEU A 511 -15.31 -28.82 -8.70
CA LEU A 511 -14.06 -28.98 -7.96
C LEU A 511 -14.28 -29.56 -6.56
N GLU A 512 -15.37 -29.20 -5.86
CA GLU A 512 -15.76 -29.81 -4.58
C GLU A 512 -16.04 -31.31 -4.74
N GLY A 513 -16.67 -31.70 -5.84
CA GLY A 513 -16.88 -33.12 -6.18
C GLY A 513 -15.56 -33.87 -6.37
N VAL A 514 -14.58 -33.26 -7.05
CA VAL A 514 -13.22 -33.79 -7.22
C VAL A 514 -12.50 -33.90 -5.87
N GLN A 515 -12.53 -32.82 -5.07
CA GLN A 515 -11.91 -32.79 -3.74
C GLN A 515 -12.45 -33.90 -2.83
N SER A 516 -13.77 -33.98 -2.71
CA SER A 516 -14.44 -34.97 -1.85
C SER A 516 -14.10 -36.40 -2.26
N THR A 517 -14.12 -36.67 -3.57
CA THR A 517 -13.81 -38.00 -4.11
C THR A 517 -12.35 -38.36 -3.85
N PHE A 518 -11.42 -37.45 -4.14
CA PHE A 518 -9.99 -37.66 -3.94
C PHE A 518 -9.67 -37.89 -2.46
N ASN A 519 -10.08 -36.95 -1.59
CA ASN A 519 -9.75 -37.00 -0.15
C ASN A 519 -10.35 -38.24 0.53
N ALA A 520 -11.56 -38.69 0.13
CA ALA A 520 -12.19 -39.91 0.66
C ALA A 520 -11.46 -41.20 0.22
N ALA A 521 -10.79 -41.19 -0.92
CA ALA A 521 -10.07 -42.34 -1.45
C ALA A 521 -8.64 -42.51 -0.87
N GLN A 522 -8.14 -41.48 -0.18
CA GLN A 522 -6.75 -41.48 0.32
C GLN A 522 -6.59 -42.27 1.61
N SER A 523 -5.44 -42.94 1.73
CA SER A 523 -4.99 -43.56 2.97
C SER A 523 -3.80 -42.78 3.53
N GLY A 524 -3.67 -42.71 4.87
CA GLY A 524 -2.50 -42.04 5.49
C GLY A 524 -2.65 -40.52 5.70
N GLY A 525 -3.86 -39.98 5.58
CA GLY A 525 -4.13 -38.58 5.88
C GLY A 525 -3.70 -37.58 4.80
N LYS A 526 -3.44 -38.06 3.55
CA LYS A 526 -3.16 -37.19 2.41
C LYS A 526 -4.46 -36.47 1.98
N GLN A 527 -4.39 -35.17 1.68
CA GLN A 527 -5.53 -34.39 1.20
C GLN A 527 -5.08 -33.30 0.21
N VAL A 528 -6.03 -32.81 -0.55
CA VAL A 528 -5.88 -31.62 -1.40
C VAL A 528 -6.86 -30.53 -0.94
N SER A 529 -6.37 -29.30 -0.83
CA SER A 529 -7.21 -28.14 -0.53
C SER A 529 -7.99 -27.66 -1.75
N MET A 530 -9.07 -26.91 -1.54
CA MET A 530 -9.79 -26.25 -2.63
C MET A 530 -8.90 -25.19 -3.29
N ALA A 531 -8.08 -24.48 -2.53
CA ALA A 531 -7.13 -23.51 -3.06
C ALA A 531 -6.16 -24.14 -4.05
N ASP A 532 -5.58 -25.30 -3.71
CA ASP A 532 -4.72 -26.06 -4.63
C ASP A 532 -5.49 -26.56 -5.86
N LEU A 533 -6.74 -27.02 -5.70
CA LEU A 533 -7.54 -27.50 -6.83
C LEU A 533 -7.95 -26.40 -7.82
N ILE A 534 -8.24 -25.20 -7.34
CA ILE A 534 -8.54 -24.05 -8.21
C ILE A 534 -7.32 -23.72 -9.08
N VAL A 535 -6.14 -23.61 -8.48
CA VAL A 535 -4.89 -23.33 -9.20
C VAL A 535 -4.53 -24.49 -10.17
N LEU A 536 -4.69 -25.72 -9.71
CA LEU A 536 -4.43 -26.92 -10.52
C LEU A 536 -5.38 -27.03 -11.70
N GLY A 537 -6.63 -26.60 -11.54
CA GLY A 537 -7.63 -26.51 -12.61
C GLY A 537 -7.19 -25.56 -13.73
N GLY A 538 -6.69 -24.37 -13.36
CA GLY A 538 -6.11 -23.43 -14.31
C GLY A 538 -4.89 -24.02 -15.04
N ALA A 539 -3.98 -24.68 -14.31
CA ALA A 539 -2.81 -25.32 -14.89
C ALA A 539 -3.20 -26.43 -15.89
N ALA A 540 -4.16 -27.29 -15.54
CA ALA A 540 -4.65 -28.36 -16.41
C ALA A 540 -5.30 -27.79 -17.70
N ALA A 541 -6.06 -26.72 -17.57
CA ALA A 541 -6.71 -26.05 -18.71
C ALA A 541 -5.68 -25.44 -19.67
N ILE A 542 -4.63 -24.82 -19.16
CA ILE A 542 -3.53 -24.24 -19.97
C ILE A 542 -2.77 -25.35 -20.72
N GLU A 543 -2.46 -26.47 -20.06
CA GLU A 543 -1.82 -27.64 -20.69
C GLU A 543 -2.69 -28.19 -21.83
N GLU A 544 -4.01 -28.32 -21.63
CA GLU A 544 -4.96 -28.75 -22.67
C GLU A 544 -5.03 -27.73 -23.81
N ALA A 545 -5.05 -26.43 -23.52
CA ALA A 545 -5.07 -25.38 -24.55
C ALA A 545 -3.77 -25.36 -25.39
N ALA A 546 -2.63 -25.54 -24.76
CA ALA A 546 -1.33 -25.66 -25.44
C ALA A 546 -1.30 -26.91 -26.33
N LYS A 547 -1.83 -28.05 -25.85
CA LYS A 547 -1.94 -29.27 -26.63
C LYS A 547 -2.83 -29.10 -27.86
N ARG A 548 -3.96 -28.36 -27.74
CA ARG A 548 -4.82 -27.98 -28.90
C ARG A 548 -4.08 -27.14 -29.93
N ALA A 549 -3.12 -26.32 -29.48
CA ALA A 549 -2.24 -25.54 -30.34
C ALA A 549 -1.06 -26.36 -30.92
N GLY A 550 -0.89 -27.62 -30.51
CA GLY A 550 0.17 -28.52 -30.99
C GLY A 550 1.46 -28.50 -30.14
N HIS A 551 1.40 -27.94 -28.95
CA HIS A 551 2.52 -27.85 -28.02
C HIS A 551 2.29 -28.73 -26.79
N ASP A 552 3.32 -29.47 -26.38
CA ASP A 552 3.34 -30.26 -25.15
C ASP A 552 4.08 -29.48 -24.06
N VAL A 553 3.33 -28.93 -23.10
CA VAL A 553 3.85 -28.12 -22.01
C VAL A 553 3.40 -28.66 -20.66
N SER A 554 4.20 -28.43 -19.63
CA SER A 554 3.84 -28.67 -18.24
C SER A 554 3.81 -27.33 -17.51
N VAL A 555 2.68 -27.01 -16.90
CA VAL A 555 2.54 -25.82 -16.05
C VAL A 555 3.03 -26.18 -14.64
N PRO A 556 4.06 -25.51 -14.10
CA PRO A 556 4.55 -25.73 -12.76
C PRO A 556 3.44 -25.55 -11.70
N PHE A 557 3.44 -26.42 -10.71
CA PHE A 557 2.50 -26.40 -9.61
C PHE A 557 3.17 -26.88 -8.33
N THR A 558 2.98 -26.15 -7.23
CA THR A 558 3.44 -26.54 -5.90
C THR A 558 2.28 -26.61 -4.93
N ALA A 559 2.04 -27.80 -4.37
CA ALA A 559 0.98 -28.03 -3.39
C ALA A 559 1.29 -27.40 -2.02
N GLY A 560 0.23 -27.08 -1.26
CA GLY A 560 0.34 -26.67 0.13
C GLY A 560 -0.39 -25.39 0.50
N ARG A 561 -1.28 -24.90 -0.36
CA ARG A 561 -2.24 -23.85 0.01
C ARG A 561 -3.25 -24.41 1.01
N GLY A 562 -3.66 -23.58 1.97
CA GLY A 562 -4.74 -23.88 2.91
C GLY A 562 -6.09 -23.32 2.45
N ASP A 563 -7.17 -23.74 3.11
CA ASP A 563 -8.51 -23.23 2.88
C ASP A 563 -8.96 -22.39 4.08
N ALA A 564 -9.28 -21.11 3.85
CA ALA A 564 -9.85 -20.24 4.89
C ALA A 564 -11.32 -20.57 5.14
N LEU A 565 -11.80 -20.20 6.33
CA LEU A 565 -13.20 -20.26 6.70
C LEU A 565 -13.86 -18.88 6.55
N GLN A 566 -15.20 -18.84 6.51
CA GLN A 566 -15.92 -17.57 6.41
C GLN A 566 -15.66 -16.67 7.62
N GLU A 567 -15.59 -17.24 8.83
CA GLU A 567 -15.27 -16.53 10.07
C GLU A 567 -13.83 -16.00 10.15
N GLN A 568 -12.96 -16.46 9.25
CA GLN A 568 -11.58 -15.99 9.09
C GLN A 568 -11.45 -14.93 7.98
N THR A 569 -12.58 -14.50 7.41
CA THR A 569 -12.62 -13.50 6.34
C THR A 569 -13.39 -12.28 6.85
N ASP A 570 -12.67 -11.18 7.08
CA ASP A 570 -13.27 -9.88 7.37
C ASP A 570 -13.92 -9.35 6.09
N ILE A 571 -15.26 -9.46 6.02
CA ILE A 571 -16.03 -9.16 4.81
C ILE A 571 -15.82 -7.70 4.36
N GLU A 572 -15.89 -6.75 5.29
CA GLU A 572 -15.75 -5.33 4.98
C GLU A 572 -14.32 -4.99 4.54
N SER A 573 -13.34 -5.45 5.30
CA SER A 573 -11.93 -5.25 4.98
C SER A 573 -11.51 -5.96 3.69
N PHE A 574 -12.10 -7.14 3.38
CA PHE A 574 -11.79 -7.89 2.17
C PHE A 574 -12.49 -7.34 0.91
N ALA A 575 -13.61 -6.63 1.08
CA ALA A 575 -14.36 -6.03 -0.05
C ALA A 575 -13.53 -5.03 -0.85
N VAL A 576 -12.54 -4.35 -0.24
CA VAL A 576 -11.65 -3.40 -0.93
C VAL A 576 -10.74 -4.07 -1.99
N LEU A 577 -10.65 -5.40 -2.00
CA LEU A 577 -9.91 -6.17 -3.00
C LEU A 577 -10.73 -6.43 -4.28
N GLU A 578 -12.02 -6.05 -4.31
CA GLU A 578 -12.85 -6.19 -5.51
C GLU A 578 -12.24 -5.40 -6.67
N PRO A 579 -11.93 -6.05 -7.80
CA PRO A 579 -11.40 -5.35 -8.95
C PRO A 579 -12.44 -4.38 -9.54
N MET A 580 -12.13 -3.10 -9.54
CA MET A 580 -12.93 -2.10 -10.25
C MET A 580 -12.68 -2.16 -11.77
N ALA A 581 -11.50 -2.64 -12.15
CA ALA A 581 -11.09 -2.96 -13.50
C ALA A 581 -10.19 -4.20 -13.50
N ASP A 582 -10.33 -5.03 -14.53
CA ASP A 582 -9.42 -6.13 -14.80
C ASP A 582 -9.17 -6.25 -16.31
N GLY A 583 -8.17 -5.52 -16.78
CA GLY A 583 -7.80 -5.51 -18.19
C GLY A 583 -7.40 -6.88 -18.74
N PHE A 584 -6.97 -7.81 -17.87
CA PHE A 584 -6.66 -9.19 -18.29
C PHE A 584 -7.91 -9.98 -18.67
N ARG A 585 -9.09 -9.63 -18.12
CA ARG A 585 -10.40 -10.22 -18.43
C ARG A 585 -11.34 -9.26 -19.20
N ASN A 586 -10.82 -8.15 -19.72
CA ASN A 586 -11.59 -7.09 -20.38
C ASN A 586 -12.78 -6.56 -19.54
N TYR A 587 -12.59 -6.45 -18.23
CA TYR A 587 -13.62 -6.00 -17.29
C TYR A 587 -13.37 -4.56 -16.85
N LEU A 588 -14.43 -3.75 -16.87
CA LEU A 588 -14.48 -2.39 -16.36
C LEU A 588 -15.84 -2.17 -15.72
N LYS A 589 -15.87 -1.94 -14.39
CA LYS A 589 -17.12 -1.84 -13.62
C LYS A 589 -17.90 -0.56 -13.92
N SER A 590 -17.20 0.54 -14.18
CA SER A 590 -17.78 1.86 -14.49
C SER A 590 -16.74 2.74 -15.17
N ASP A 591 -17.17 3.89 -15.65
CA ASP A 591 -16.24 4.91 -16.17
C ASP A 591 -15.36 5.46 -15.04
N PHE A 592 -14.06 5.61 -15.33
CA PHE A 592 -13.06 6.18 -14.45
C PHE A 592 -12.45 7.43 -15.07
N VAL A 593 -11.85 8.28 -14.23
CA VAL A 593 -11.11 9.46 -14.68
C VAL A 593 -9.85 9.07 -15.46
N VAL A 594 -9.24 7.93 -15.08
CA VAL A 594 -8.08 7.34 -15.78
C VAL A 594 -8.53 6.33 -16.82
N SER A 595 -7.73 6.13 -17.86
CA SER A 595 -8.07 5.23 -18.96
C SER A 595 -8.00 3.75 -18.57
N ALA A 596 -8.70 2.88 -19.32
CA ALA A 596 -8.70 1.43 -19.07
C ALA A 596 -7.29 0.82 -19.19
N GLU A 597 -6.45 1.35 -20.06
CA GLU A 597 -5.05 0.92 -20.20
C GLU A 597 -4.16 1.35 -19.03
N GLU A 598 -4.45 2.49 -18.38
CA GLU A 598 -3.78 2.89 -17.14
C GLU A 598 -4.21 2.00 -15.97
N LEU A 599 -5.47 1.61 -15.89
CA LEU A 599 -5.98 0.65 -14.89
C LEU A 599 -5.40 -0.76 -15.10
N LEU A 600 -5.16 -1.19 -16.36
CA LEU A 600 -4.42 -2.42 -16.63
C LEU A 600 -2.99 -2.34 -16.08
N LEU A 601 -2.31 -1.22 -16.32
CA LEU A 601 -0.95 -0.99 -15.85
C LEU A 601 -0.88 -1.01 -14.33
N ASP A 602 -1.81 -0.34 -13.65
CA ASP A 602 -1.91 -0.32 -12.20
C ASP A 602 -2.11 -1.74 -11.61
N LYS A 603 -3.04 -2.52 -12.19
CA LYS A 603 -3.25 -3.90 -11.79
C LYS A 603 -2.01 -4.78 -12.02
N ALA A 604 -1.32 -4.60 -13.14
CA ALA A 604 -0.07 -5.33 -13.42
C ALA A 604 1.02 -4.98 -12.39
N HIS A 605 1.14 -3.70 -12.02
CA HIS A 605 2.07 -3.24 -10.98
C HIS A 605 1.72 -3.84 -9.60
N LEU A 606 0.45 -3.84 -9.20
CA LEU A 606 0.01 -4.47 -7.95
C LEU A 606 0.32 -5.97 -7.91
N MET A 607 0.26 -6.66 -9.04
CA MET A 607 0.69 -8.07 -9.18
C MET A 607 2.20 -8.23 -9.43
N THR A 608 2.99 -7.17 -9.28
CA THR A 608 4.45 -7.18 -9.48
C THR A 608 4.90 -7.67 -10.87
N LEU A 609 4.06 -7.53 -11.90
CA LEU A 609 4.35 -7.96 -13.25
C LEU A 609 5.26 -6.96 -13.98
N THR A 610 6.17 -7.48 -14.78
CA THR A 610 6.93 -6.70 -15.75
C THR A 610 6.11 -6.45 -17.03
N ALA A 611 6.54 -5.53 -17.88
CA ALA A 611 5.87 -5.27 -19.15
C ALA A 611 5.81 -6.49 -20.08
N PRO A 612 6.87 -7.34 -20.24
CA PRO A 612 6.77 -8.60 -20.96
C PRO A 612 5.75 -9.57 -20.35
N GLU A 613 5.74 -9.77 -19.02
CA GLU A 613 4.78 -10.66 -18.34
C GLU A 613 3.33 -10.19 -18.54
N MET A 614 3.07 -8.89 -18.37
CA MET A 614 1.76 -8.28 -18.65
C MET A 614 1.34 -8.53 -20.09
N THR A 615 2.23 -8.32 -21.05
CA THR A 615 1.96 -8.50 -22.49
C THR A 615 1.62 -9.95 -22.80
N ALA A 616 2.43 -10.90 -22.33
CA ALA A 616 2.17 -12.33 -22.54
C ALA A 616 0.85 -12.77 -21.93
N LEU A 617 0.54 -12.32 -20.69
CA LEU A 617 -0.70 -12.68 -20.00
C LEU A 617 -1.94 -12.12 -20.73
N VAL A 618 -1.94 -10.86 -21.15
CA VAL A 618 -3.08 -10.30 -21.88
C VAL A 618 -3.33 -11.08 -23.17
N GLY A 619 -2.30 -11.30 -23.98
CA GLY A 619 -2.44 -12.06 -25.23
C GLY A 619 -2.95 -13.48 -25.02
N GLY A 620 -2.42 -14.18 -24.01
CA GLY A 620 -2.85 -15.55 -23.67
C GLY A 620 -4.29 -15.60 -23.14
N MET A 621 -4.65 -14.72 -22.22
CA MET A 621 -6.03 -14.65 -21.67
C MET A 621 -7.05 -14.40 -22.78
N ARG A 622 -6.72 -13.61 -23.81
CA ARG A 622 -7.59 -13.36 -24.98
C ARG A 622 -7.81 -14.63 -25.80
N VAL A 623 -6.76 -15.32 -26.20
CA VAL A 623 -6.90 -16.54 -27.01
C VAL A 623 -7.50 -17.70 -26.21
N LEU A 624 -7.37 -17.71 -24.88
CA LEU A 624 -8.05 -18.65 -23.99
C LEU A 624 -9.53 -18.31 -23.75
N ASN A 625 -10.03 -17.22 -24.34
CA ASN A 625 -11.42 -16.74 -24.20
C ASN A 625 -11.83 -16.51 -22.74
N ALA A 626 -10.91 -15.95 -21.94
CA ALA A 626 -11.09 -15.77 -20.50
C ALA A 626 -11.69 -14.41 -20.12
N ASN A 627 -12.32 -13.72 -21.08
CA ASN A 627 -13.02 -12.46 -20.83
C ASN A 627 -14.24 -12.63 -19.93
N THR A 628 -14.54 -11.63 -19.12
CA THR A 628 -15.77 -11.58 -18.31
C THR A 628 -16.99 -11.57 -19.23
N ASP A 629 -18.07 -12.23 -18.80
CA ASP A 629 -19.37 -12.37 -19.51
C ASP A 629 -19.26 -12.92 -20.94
N GLY A 630 -18.18 -13.63 -21.26
CA GLY A 630 -17.95 -14.20 -22.58
C GLY A 630 -17.79 -13.15 -23.68
N ALA A 631 -17.39 -11.91 -23.32
CA ALA A 631 -17.12 -10.85 -24.27
C ALA A 631 -16.05 -11.27 -25.29
N GLN A 632 -16.28 -10.95 -26.57
CA GLN A 632 -15.39 -11.35 -27.66
C GLN A 632 -14.37 -10.28 -28.05
N HIS A 633 -14.32 -9.16 -27.32
CA HIS A 633 -13.36 -8.09 -27.58
C HIS A 633 -11.93 -8.58 -27.29
N GLY A 634 -11.04 -8.40 -28.24
CA GLY A 634 -9.65 -8.82 -28.11
C GLY A 634 -9.41 -10.32 -28.39
N VAL A 635 -10.45 -11.12 -28.61
CA VAL A 635 -10.33 -12.54 -28.98
C VAL A 635 -9.96 -12.63 -30.47
N PHE A 636 -8.72 -12.26 -30.79
CA PHE A 636 -8.21 -12.19 -32.17
C PHE A 636 -7.70 -13.56 -32.64
N THR A 637 -8.57 -14.56 -32.61
CA THR A 637 -8.25 -15.93 -33.05
C THR A 637 -9.48 -16.65 -33.58
N ASP A 638 -9.32 -17.50 -34.59
CA ASP A 638 -10.33 -18.42 -35.06
C ASP A 638 -10.38 -19.75 -34.26
N ARG A 639 -9.47 -19.90 -33.29
CA ARG A 639 -9.27 -21.09 -32.44
C ARG A 639 -9.35 -20.74 -30.96
N PRO A 640 -10.47 -20.17 -30.45
CA PRO A 640 -10.58 -19.86 -29.04
C PRO A 640 -10.33 -21.08 -28.15
N GLU A 641 -9.84 -20.86 -26.92
CA GLU A 641 -9.41 -21.91 -25.99
C GLU A 641 -8.22 -22.77 -26.48
N SER A 642 -7.44 -22.26 -27.45
CA SER A 642 -6.15 -22.82 -27.86
C SER A 642 -5.05 -21.79 -27.57
N LEU A 643 -3.98 -22.19 -26.87
CA LEU A 643 -2.92 -21.27 -26.47
C LEU A 643 -1.99 -21.01 -27.66
N THR A 644 -2.34 -20.03 -28.48
CA THR A 644 -1.61 -19.59 -29.68
C THR A 644 -1.16 -18.16 -29.53
N ASN A 645 -0.24 -17.70 -30.39
CA ASN A 645 0.17 -16.30 -30.47
C ASN A 645 -0.73 -15.46 -31.41
N ASP A 646 -1.90 -15.98 -31.78
CA ASP A 646 -2.85 -15.38 -32.75
C ASP A 646 -3.24 -13.94 -32.35
N PHE A 647 -3.37 -13.64 -31.05
CA PHE A 647 -3.67 -12.28 -30.59
C PHE A 647 -2.69 -11.26 -31.18
N PHE A 648 -1.40 -11.51 -31.08
CA PHE A 648 -0.36 -10.59 -31.55
C PHE A 648 -0.27 -10.56 -33.08
N VAL A 649 -0.38 -11.72 -33.72
CA VAL A 649 -0.36 -11.84 -35.18
C VAL A 649 -1.49 -11.04 -35.81
N ASN A 650 -2.72 -11.18 -35.29
CA ASN A 650 -3.90 -10.53 -35.83
C ASN A 650 -4.01 -9.05 -35.41
N LEU A 651 -3.51 -8.66 -34.21
CA LEU A 651 -3.44 -7.26 -33.79
C LEU A 651 -2.54 -6.46 -34.72
N LEU A 652 -1.42 -7.02 -35.15
CA LEU A 652 -0.41 -6.35 -35.97
C LEU A 652 -0.63 -6.56 -37.48
N ASP A 653 -1.70 -7.26 -37.88
CA ASP A 653 -2.01 -7.52 -39.28
C ASP A 653 -2.32 -6.24 -40.04
N MET A 654 -1.49 -5.94 -41.04
CA MET A 654 -1.63 -4.75 -41.89
C MET A 654 -2.89 -4.76 -42.75
N ALA A 655 -3.53 -5.91 -42.97
CA ALA A 655 -4.80 -6.02 -43.66
C ALA A 655 -6.00 -5.51 -42.84
N THR A 656 -5.84 -5.35 -41.55
CA THR A 656 -6.88 -4.86 -40.65
C THR A 656 -6.78 -3.34 -40.46
N GLU A 657 -7.92 -2.64 -40.57
CA GLU A 657 -8.08 -1.22 -40.23
C GLU A 657 -8.97 -1.07 -39.00
N TRP A 658 -8.48 -0.39 -37.97
CA TRP A 658 -9.18 -0.17 -36.73
C TRP A 658 -9.93 1.17 -36.72
N LYS A 659 -11.20 1.17 -36.28
CA LYS A 659 -12.03 2.38 -36.12
C LYS A 659 -12.82 2.30 -34.83
N PRO A 660 -12.96 3.43 -34.08
CA PRO A 660 -13.83 3.45 -32.89
C PRO A 660 -15.29 3.26 -33.29
N VAL A 661 -16.03 2.57 -32.46
CA VAL A 661 -17.48 2.30 -32.62
C VAL A 661 -18.30 3.49 -32.13
N SER A 662 -17.77 4.27 -31.19
CA SER A 662 -18.44 5.41 -30.54
C SER A 662 -17.48 6.59 -30.31
N GLU A 663 -18.03 7.73 -29.95
CA GLU A 663 -17.24 8.92 -29.54
C GLU A 663 -16.44 8.69 -28.24
N ALA A 664 -16.83 7.71 -27.42
CA ALA A 664 -16.07 7.34 -26.19
C ALA A 664 -14.75 6.65 -26.50
N GLU A 665 -14.60 6.09 -27.72
CA GLU A 665 -13.39 5.37 -28.15
C GLU A 665 -12.99 4.21 -27.20
N ASP A 666 -13.98 3.51 -26.60
CA ASP A 666 -13.72 2.40 -25.69
C ASP A 666 -13.64 1.06 -26.43
N VAL A 667 -14.44 0.91 -27.49
CA VAL A 667 -14.52 -0.27 -28.36
C VAL A 667 -14.20 0.12 -29.80
N PHE A 668 -13.50 -0.76 -30.50
CA PHE A 668 -13.05 -0.57 -31.87
C PHE A 668 -13.45 -1.78 -32.72
N GLU A 669 -13.78 -1.53 -33.98
CA GLU A 669 -13.94 -2.55 -35.01
C GLU A 669 -12.67 -2.60 -35.90
N GLY A 670 -12.16 -3.81 -36.06
CA GLY A 670 -11.11 -4.15 -37.02
C GLY A 670 -11.73 -4.68 -38.30
N THR A 671 -11.65 -3.91 -39.40
CA THR A 671 -12.19 -4.25 -40.70
C THR A 671 -11.11 -4.69 -41.65
N ASP A 672 -11.42 -5.69 -42.48
CA ASP A 672 -10.54 -6.06 -43.60
C ASP A 672 -10.50 -4.92 -44.64
N ARG A 673 -9.30 -4.44 -44.99
CA ARG A 673 -9.11 -3.29 -45.91
C ARG A 673 -9.61 -3.58 -47.30
N THR A 674 -9.73 -4.83 -47.72
CA THR A 674 -10.13 -5.23 -49.05
C THR A 674 -11.62 -5.42 -49.18
N SER A 675 -12.20 -6.20 -48.25
CA SER A 675 -13.66 -6.50 -48.29
C SER A 675 -14.50 -5.47 -47.56
N GLY A 676 -13.94 -4.78 -46.54
CA GLY A 676 -14.66 -3.88 -45.66
C GLY A 676 -15.46 -4.61 -44.57
N ASP A 677 -15.36 -5.94 -44.47
CA ASP A 677 -16.05 -6.72 -43.47
C ASP A 677 -15.37 -6.55 -42.08
N VAL A 678 -16.20 -6.51 -41.02
CA VAL A 678 -15.68 -6.53 -39.65
C VAL A 678 -15.11 -7.91 -39.35
N LYS A 679 -13.84 -7.98 -39.03
CA LYS A 679 -13.12 -9.21 -38.71
C LYS A 679 -12.96 -9.39 -37.19
N TRP A 680 -12.68 -8.33 -36.49
CA TRP A 680 -12.42 -8.33 -35.05
C TRP A 680 -13.10 -7.16 -34.33
N THR A 681 -13.28 -7.29 -33.03
CA THR A 681 -13.58 -6.17 -32.15
C THR A 681 -12.58 -6.17 -30.99
N GLY A 682 -12.16 -4.99 -30.56
CA GLY A 682 -11.18 -4.83 -29.46
C GLY A 682 -11.48 -3.63 -28.60
N THR A 683 -10.96 -3.62 -27.39
CA THR A 683 -11.00 -2.47 -26.48
C THR A 683 -9.72 -1.65 -26.54
N ARG A 684 -9.68 -0.53 -25.84
CA ARG A 684 -8.45 0.25 -25.65
C ARG A 684 -7.32 -0.61 -25.07
N VAL A 685 -7.67 -1.50 -24.10
CA VAL A 685 -6.73 -2.44 -23.47
C VAL A 685 -6.11 -3.40 -24.49
N ASP A 686 -6.85 -3.79 -25.52
CA ASP A 686 -6.30 -4.67 -26.57
C ASP A 686 -5.42 -3.88 -27.56
N LEU A 687 -5.88 -2.70 -27.98
CA LEU A 687 -5.21 -1.93 -29.03
C LEU A 687 -3.95 -1.20 -28.52
N ILE A 688 -3.79 -0.97 -27.21
CA ILE A 688 -2.59 -0.34 -26.66
C ILE A 688 -1.31 -1.13 -26.97
N PHE A 689 -1.40 -2.47 -27.10
CA PHE A 689 -0.27 -3.34 -27.47
C PHE A 689 0.18 -3.17 -28.92
N GLY A 690 -0.67 -2.60 -29.78
CA GLY A 690 -0.29 -2.22 -31.15
C GLY A 690 0.05 -0.74 -31.31
N SER A 691 -0.35 0.14 -30.37
CA SER A 691 -0.21 1.59 -30.47
C SER A 691 0.94 2.17 -29.63
N ASN A 692 1.11 1.72 -28.38
CA ASN A 692 2.24 2.13 -27.56
C ASN A 692 3.56 1.53 -28.08
N SER A 693 4.56 2.33 -28.34
CA SER A 693 5.81 1.89 -29.00
C SER A 693 6.58 0.80 -28.24
N GLN A 694 6.56 0.83 -26.91
CA GLN A 694 7.23 -0.17 -26.07
C GLN A 694 6.43 -1.48 -26.03
N LEU A 695 5.12 -1.44 -25.80
CA LEU A 695 4.24 -2.61 -25.80
C LEU A 695 4.19 -3.25 -27.19
N ARG A 696 4.19 -2.42 -28.24
CA ARG A 696 4.27 -2.90 -29.62
C ARG A 696 5.56 -3.65 -29.90
N ALA A 697 6.71 -3.16 -29.43
CA ALA A 697 7.97 -3.87 -29.57
C ALA A 697 7.95 -5.25 -28.92
N LEU A 698 7.25 -5.42 -27.79
CA LEU A 698 7.04 -6.72 -27.15
C LEU A 698 6.07 -7.59 -27.98
N ALA A 699 4.95 -7.01 -28.43
CA ALA A 699 3.98 -7.71 -29.27
C ALA A 699 4.60 -8.23 -30.58
N GLU A 700 5.51 -7.46 -31.21
CA GLU A 700 6.25 -7.85 -32.42
C GLU A 700 7.14 -9.08 -32.21
N ILE A 701 7.70 -9.27 -30.98
CA ILE A 701 8.46 -10.48 -30.64
C ILE A 701 7.55 -11.70 -30.68
N TYR A 702 6.37 -11.62 -30.06
CA TYR A 702 5.43 -12.73 -30.00
C TYR A 702 4.69 -12.98 -31.33
N ALA A 703 4.51 -11.95 -32.18
CA ALA A 703 3.92 -12.07 -33.50
C ALA A 703 4.88 -12.66 -34.56
N GLY A 704 6.16 -12.79 -34.25
CA GLY A 704 7.18 -13.25 -35.21
C GLY A 704 6.93 -14.68 -35.70
N ASN A 705 7.34 -14.99 -36.93
CA ASN A 705 7.25 -16.34 -37.49
C ASN A 705 8.02 -17.35 -36.62
N GLY A 706 7.34 -18.36 -36.10
CA GLY A 706 7.95 -19.38 -35.23
C GLY A 706 8.08 -18.95 -33.76
N ALA A 707 7.52 -17.81 -33.37
CA ALA A 707 7.58 -17.33 -31.98
C ALA A 707 6.56 -17.99 -31.04
N GLU A 708 5.64 -18.82 -31.53
CA GLU A 708 4.57 -19.43 -30.75
C GLU A 708 5.09 -20.15 -29.50
N GLY A 709 6.14 -20.97 -29.64
CA GLY A 709 6.76 -21.67 -28.51
C GLY A 709 7.39 -20.71 -27.47
N HIS A 710 7.99 -19.61 -27.91
CA HIS A 710 8.52 -18.57 -27.02
C HIS A 710 7.39 -17.88 -26.25
N PHE A 711 6.34 -17.46 -26.94
CA PHE A 711 5.15 -16.89 -26.31
C PHE A 711 4.54 -17.81 -25.24
N ILE A 712 4.34 -19.12 -25.60
CA ILE A 712 3.77 -20.09 -24.66
C ILE A 712 4.64 -20.24 -23.42
N SER A 713 5.97 -20.30 -23.58
CA SER A 713 6.91 -20.38 -22.45
C SER A 713 6.78 -19.19 -21.51
N ASP A 714 6.75 -17.97 -22.07
CA ASP A 714 6.64 -16.72 -21.28
C ASP A 714 5.27 -16.59 -20.64
N PHE A 715 4.19 -16.99 -21.32
CA PHE A 715 2.85 -17.04 -20.75
C PHE A 715 2.79 -17.99 -19.55
N VAL A 716 3.31 -19.22 -19.68
CA VAL A 716 3.32 -20.20 -18.59
C VAL A 716 4.13 -19.70 -17.41
N ALA A 717 5.29 -19.07 -17.65
CA ALA A 717 6.10 -18.48 -16.58
C ALA A 717 5.38 -17.35 -15.84
N ALA A 718 4.78 -16.42 -16.57
CA ALA A 718 4.01 -15.31 -16.00
C ALA A 718 2.75 -15.80 -15.27
N TRP A 719 2.04 -16.78 -15.82
CA TRP A 719 0.90 -17.42 -15.16
C TRP A 719 1.30 -18.06 -13.83
N THR A 720 2.36 -18.87 -13.83
CA THR A 720 2.87 -19.53 -12.61
C THR A 720 3.23 -18.50 -11.55
N LYS A 721 3.90 -17.41 -11.95
CA LYS A 721 4.21 -16.30 -11.04
C LYS A 721 2.93 -15.74 -10.39
N VAL A 722 1.87 -15.46 -11.17
CA VAL A 722 0.60 -14.94 -10.60
C VAL A 722 -0.03 -15.93 -9.64
N MET A 723 -0.03 -17.23 -9.96
CA MET A 723 -0.59 -18.28 -9.09
C MET A 723 0.17 -18.44 -7.77
N ASP A 724 1.45 -18.04 -7.72
CA ASP A 724 2.34 -18.22 -6.56
C ASP A 724 2.67 -16.90 -5.83
N LEU A 725 2.07 -15.75 -6.19
CA LEU A 725 2.39 -14.44 -5.59
C LEU A 725 2.23 -14.40 -4.06
N ASP A 726 1.30 -15.16 -3.51
CA ASP A 726 1.00 -15.24 -2.08
C ASP A 726 1.63 -16.47 -1.39
N ARG A 727 2.53 -17.20 -2.07
CA ARG A 727 3.23 -18.38 -1.56
C ARG A 727 4.54 -18.00 -0.86
N PHE A 728 4.41 -17.32 0.28
CA PHE A 728 5.54 -16.90 1.11
C PHE A 728 6.30 -18.06 1.76
N ASP A 729 5.79 -19.27 1.66
CA ASP A 729 6.43 -20.52 2.08
C ASP A 729 7.41 -21.10 1.05
N LEU A 730 7.43 -20.55 -0.16
CA LEU A 730 8.33 -20.98 -1.24
C LEU A 730 9.55 -20.05 -1.42
N ALA A 731 9.59 -18.93 -0.69
CA ALA A 731 10.64 -17.91 -0.79
C ALA A 731 11.91 -18.28 0.01
#